data_aea25f4f91ec75ed3b46ff863bd24b38
#
_entry.id   aea25f4f91ec75ed3b46ff863bd24b38
#
_cell.length_a   1.000
_cell.length_b   1.000
_cell.length_c   1.000
_cell.angle_alpha   90.00
_cell.angle_beta   90.00
_cell.angle_gamma   90.00
#
_symmetry.space_group_name_H-M   'P 1'
#
loop_
_entity.id
_entity.type
_entity.pdbx_description
1 polymer ?
#
loop_
_entity_poly.entity_id
_entity_poly.type
_entity_poly.pdbx_seq_one_letter_code
_entity_poly.pdbx_strand_id
1 'polypeptide(L)'
;MKKGLSRRNLFKFMAVGGTTAVAAGCEQKPEKIIPALVPPVDFEYMPNAGYQYMTTCRECDSGACGMMITAREYRAQKAEGNPNHPLNQGALCALGQASLQTLYNPERHAQPRSGSEVISWDDAHSKFVNLVQQSAGQIVYLGRPTVGSEGDFIDNWLNEVGGGKRIAFSLISRAAEQRACEIAFGRSDLPDYAFENAELLVNFGADFIETWGHPVQNGRRFADMHAYSEGKKNRCVHIGPHQSLSGARADEWLPANPGTEAMIALAMAHAIHQRDPRHNFLDDYLSPYSPELVAGETGISVDKIQALTEEFYQTSSLAIAGGTWNSSEQATATQVAVFILNAVADNLGKTLRFYESEQASEDTSHSQILQLLSDLNAGKVKLLIVDDSNPIHTLPKSLGFDQAMKKATIVAIAAGKNETNHQADLVLPALTAYESWGDANPRPGIFSLQQPVMAPVNMFDARAREDVLITAAKQINPQSFTEISNYRDYIYKLWAQIHQNRYFGPFENFWIKTLESGGVFEAPRWSSAVNLQNEVTSVAFQIPSTGGSGLALIPAPSIFHLDGRGANKPWLQETPHPISQIVWDSWVEIHPDTAKKLGIAERSVVELRNAQGSLNATVYLSYTIHRDAVAIPIGQGHTASGIVADGFGVNVLDLLPAKTDEHTGNLALISTKVDVIPTTIKSYTVNLDGNPRQLGRDIAAATTVTALTSDKEGHGGGHHRPKEIVEFYPDRSETAGYYKPYRWGMVIDLDRCNGCSACVVACYAENNIPVVGKERAAVGREMSWIRMERYLEGYQDETETRFAPIMCQQCSNAGCEPVCPVYATYHNPEGLNAMIYNRCVGTRYCSNNCIYKARRYNWFNYEFPAPLDQQLNSGITTRAVGVMEKCNFCVHRLTEAKYAARDLGRDVQDGEVVTACQQTCANKAITFGNLADPESKVSQLAKRNPELLADPDKENRDRQYEIFPEMNYKPAVTYLRKVNHKEVAGLYGNEHGSAH
;
A
#
# COMPACT_ATOMS: atom_id res chain seq x y z
N MET A 1 -7.59 77.95 7.38
CA MET A 1 -6.61 77.49 8.35
C MET A 1 -7.10 76.21 8.99
N LYS A 2 -6.57 75.06 8.61
CA LYS A 2 -6.88 73.78 9.24
C LYS A 2 -6.00 73.65 10.48
N LYS A 3 -6.60 73.71 11.67
CA LYS A 3 -5.90 73.32 12.91
C LYS A 3 -5.68 71.85 12.96
N GLY A 4 -4.44 71.40 12.76
CA GLY A 4 -4.03 70.02 12.94
C GLY A 4 -4.20 69.57 14.39
N LEU A 5 -4.77 68.40 14.59
CA LEU A 5 -4.89 67.73 15.86
C LEU A 5 -3.49 67.44 16.44
N SER A 6 -3.19 67.96 17.65
CA SER A 6 -1.93 67.71 18.29
C SER A 6 -1.80 66.24 18.68
N ARG A 7 -0.61 65.65 18.62
CA ARG A 7 -0.32 64.28 19.04
C ARG A 7 -0.86 63.96 20.44
N ARG A 8 -0.86 64.91 21.33
CA ARG A 8 -1.38 64.73 22.70
C ARG A 8 -2.90 64.59 22.74
N ASN A 9 -3.64 65.23 21.82
CA ASN A 9 -5.09 65.04 21.71
C ASN A 9 -5.45 63.73 21.02
N LEU A 10 -4.62 63.27 20.11
CA LEU A 10 -4.79 61.93 19.47
C LEU A 10 -4.62 60.82 20.51
N PHE A 11 -3.59 60.93 21.41
CA PHE A 11 -3.40 59.97 22.50
C PHE A 11 -4.53 60.01 23.54
N LYS A 12 -5.10 61.20 23.83
CA LYS A 12 -6.27 61.29 24.72
C LYS A 12 -7.52 60.66 24.06
N PHE A 13 -7.70 60.83 22.77
CA PHE A 13 -8.79 60.17 22.05
C PHE A 13 -8.61 58.65 22.01
N MET A 14 -7.38 58.17 21.80
CA MET A 14 -7.09 56.73 21.84
C MET A 14 -7.22 56.14 23.25
N ALA A 15 -6.83 56.85 24.29
CA ALA A 15 -6.98 56.38 25.67
C ALA A 15 -8.46 56.31 26.11
N VAL A 16 -9.31 57.27 25.72
CA VAL A 16 -10.74 57.25 26.01
C VAL A 16 -11.49 56.26 25.13
N GLY A 17 -11.12 56.14 23.86
CA GLY A 17 -11.67 55.12 22.94
C GLY A 17 -11.25 53.69 23.32
N GLY A 18 -10.03 53.53 23.82
CA GLY A 18 -9.53 52.23 24.27
C GLY A 18 -10.18 51.69 25.54
N THR A 19 -10.44 52.55 26.50
CA THR A 19 -11.11 52.13 27.76
C THR A 19 -12.58 51.81 27.56
N THR A 20 -13.29 52.52 26.68
CA THR A 20 -14.68 52.18 26.33
C THR A 20 -14.77 50.91 25.47
N ALA A 21 -13.80 50.63 24.58
CA ALA A 21 -13.76 49.40 23.80
C ALA A 21 -13.44 48.16 24.68
N VAL A 22 -12.58 48.31 25.69
CA VAL A 22 -12.27 47.20 26.61
C VAL A 22 -13.40 46.96 27.62
N ALA A 23 -14.11 47.98 28.07
CA ALA A 23 -15.25 47.82 28.95
C ALA A 23 -16.52 47.28 28.25
N ALA A 24 -16.66 47.55 26.96
CA ALA A 24 -17.77 47.00 26.13
C ALA A 24 -17.47 45.59 25.59
N GLY A 25 -16.19 45.16 25.57
CA GLY A 25 -15.78 43.88 25.03
C GLY A 25 -15.96 42.68 25.97
N CYS A 26 -16.33 42.92 27.24
CA CYS A 26 -16.43 41.81 28.21
C CYS A 26 -17.83 41.20 28.40
N GLU A 27 -18.90 41.80 27.86
CA GLU A 27 -20.25 41.31 28.12
C GLU A 27 -21.17 41.06 26.93
N GLN A 28 -20.77 41.40 25.71
CA GLN A 28 -21.58 41.03 24.53
C GLN A 28 -20.71 40.44 23.45
N LYS A 29 -21.00 39.19 23.09
CA LYS A 29 -20.53 38.61 21.82
C LYS A 29 -20.95 39.58 20.70
N PRO A 30 -20.03 40.08 19.87
CA PRO A 30 -20.42 40.90 18.73
C PRO A 30 -21.38 40.13 17.84
N GLU A 31 -22.61 40.64 17.71
CA GLU A 31 -23.65 39.97 16.91
C GLU A 31 -23.25 39.81 15.45
N LYS A 32 -22.40 40.70 14.94
CA LYS A 32 -21.79 40.58 13.59
C LYS A 32 -20.48 41.32 13.57
N ILE A 33 -19.39 40.64 13.21
CA ILE A 33 -18.06 41.22 13.07
C ILE A 33 -17.89 41.89 11.71
N ILE A 34 -18.50 41.35 10.67
CA ILE A 34 -18.53 41.90 9.31
C ILE A 34 -19.95 41.75 8.80
N PRO A 35 -20.62 42.84 8.40
CA PRO A 35 -21.86 42.67 7.64
C PRO A 35 -21.48 42.00 6.29
N ALA A 36 -21.97 40.83 6.05
CA ALA A 36 -21.93 40.26 4.70
C ALA A 36 -22.73 41.18 3.81
N LEU A 37 -22.06 41.98 2.98
CA LEU A 37 -22.69 42.92 2.06
C LEU A 37 -23.59 42.19 1.04
N VAL A 38 -23.24 40.98 0.71
CA VAL A 38 -24.06 40.03 -0.03
C VAL A 38 -23.87 38.68 0.66
N PRO A 39 -24.89 38.08 1.26
CA PRO A 39 -24.78 36.67 1.61
C PRO A 39 -24.49 35.91 0.33
N PRO A 40 -23.57 34.93 0.36
CA PRO A 40 -23.40 34.05 -0.78
C PRO A 40 -24.79 33.59 -1.23
N VAL A 41 -25.03 33.67 -2.52
CA VAL A 41 -26.36 33.32 -3.08
C VAL A 41 -26.71 31.85 -2.80
N ASP A 42 -25.70 31.04 -2.56
CA ASP A 42 -25.79 29.69 -2.05
C ASP A 42 -25.29 29.62 -0.61
N PHE A 43 -26.20 29.49 0.33
CA PHE A 43 -25.88 29.18 1.74
C PHE A 43 -25.13 27.83 1.91
N GLU A 44 -25.11 27.02 0.89
CA GLU A 44 -24.41 25.74 0.83
C GLU A 44 -22.89 25.88 0.61
N TYR A 45 -22.44 27.03 0.08
CA TYR A 45 -21.02 27.25 -0.15
C TYR A 45 -20.38 28.03 1.03
N MET A 46 -19.66 27.29 1.89
CA MET A 46 -18.79 27.90 2.86
C MET A 46 -17.34 27.91 2.32
N PRO A 47 -16.69 29.08 2.19
CA PRO A 47 -15.29 29.13 1.79
C PRO A 47 -14.44 28.23 2.67
N ASN A 48 -13.59 27.42 2.05
CA ASN A 48 -12.71 26.45 2.70
C ASN A 48 -13.42 25.34 3.51
N ALA A 49 -14.75 25.17 3.39
CA ALA A 49 -15.42 23.98 3.91
C ALA A 49 -14.96 22.73 3.13
N GLY A 50 -14.68 21.66 3.87
CA GLY A 50 -14.35 20.38 3.27
C GLY A 50 -15.62 19.57 2.98
N TYR A 51 -15.88 19.29 1.70
CA TYR A 51 -16.94 18.38 1.28
C TYR A 51 -16.33 16.99 1.06
N GLN A 52 -17.01 15.96 1.52
CA GLN A 52 -16.57 14.58 1.41
C GLN A 52 -17.37 13.85 0.33
N TYR A 53 -16.68 13.32 -0.65
CA TYR A 53 -17.26 12.51 -1.72
C TYR A 53 -16.81 11.06 -1.56
N MET A 54 -17.78 10.14 -1.47
CA MET A 54 -17.48 8.71 -1.48
C MET A 54 -17.27 8.26 -2.91
N THR A 55 -16.20 7.51 -3.16
CA THR A 55 -15.84 6.99 -4.47
C THR A 55 -15.07 5.67 -4.33
N THR A 56 -14.53 5.15 -5.42
CA THR A 56 -13.83 3.87 -5.47
C THR A 56 -12.40 4.05 -5.96
N CYS A 57 -11.45 3.41 -5.30
CA CYS A 57 -10.04 3.37 -5.71
C CYS A 57 -9.85 2.50 -6.96
N ARG A 58 -9.07 3.01 -7.93
CA ARG A 58 -8.72 2.32 -9.18
C ARG A 58 -7.20 2.18 -9.37
N GLU A 59 -6.42 2.29 -8.30
CA GLU A 59 -4.95 2.30 -8.38
C GLU A 59 -4.33 0.90 -8.59
N CYS A 60 -5.04 -0.18 -8.26
CA CYS A 60 -4.61 -1.56 -8.49
C CYS A 60 -5.72 -2.40 -9.12
N ASP A 61 -5.37 -3.56 -9.70
CA ASP A 61 -6.32 -4.42 -10.43
C ASP A 61 -7.19 -5.27 -9.50
N SER A 62 -6.68 -5.64 -8.33
CA SER A 62 -7.43 -6.37 -7.30
C SER A 62 -8.24 -5.45 -6.38
N GLY A 63 -8.16 -4.14 -6.57
CA GLY A 63 -8.63 -3.09 -5.68
C GLY A 63 -10.15 -2.95 -5.63
N ALA A 64 -10.64 -1.78 -5.78
CA ALA A 64 -11.99 -1.32 -5.46
C ALA A 64 -12.19 -1.07 -3.95
N CYS A 65 -11.13 -0.62 -3.25
CA CYS A 65 -11.30 -0.05 -1.91
C CYS A 65 -12.23 1.17 -1.96
N GLY A 66 -13.15 1.26 -1.02
CA GLY A 66 -13.98 2.46 -0.88
C GLY A 66 -13.13 3.63 -0.40
N MET A 67 -13.29 4.76 -1.06
CA MET A 67 -12.57 6.00 -0.74
C MET A 67 -13.53 7.10 -0.30
N MET A 68 -13.01 7.98 0.52
CA MET A 68 -13.60 9.24 0.90
C MET A 68 -12.63 10.36 0.50
N ILE A 69 -13.02 11.18 -0.46
CA ILE A 69 -12.19 12.28 -0.94
C ILE A 69 -12.69 13.60 -0.34
N THR A 70 -11.82 14.28 0.38
CA THR A 70 -12.11 15.64 0.84
C THR A 70 -11.78 16.63 -0.27
N ALA A 71 -12.80 17.32 -0.75
CA ALA A 71 -12.69 18.42 -1.70
C ALA A 71 -12.91 19.76 -0.99
N ARG A 72 -12.05 20.74 -1.27
CA ARG A 72 -12.18 22.12 -0.79
C ARG A 72 -12.03 23.06 -1.98
N GLU A 73 -12.89 24.06 -2.08
CA GLU A 73 -12.87 25.01 -3.19
C GLU A 73 -12.85 24.31 -4.56
N TYR A 74 -13.70 23.27 -4.71
CA TYR A 74 -13.82 22.44 -5.93
C TYR A 74 -12.56 21.65 -6.31
N ARG A 75 -11.62 21.45 -5.39
CA ARG A 75 -10.38 20.69 -5.59
C ARG A 75 -10.30 19.51 -4.64
N ALA A 76 -10.03 18.32 -5.16
CA ALA A 76 -9.74 17.15 -4.35
C ALA A 76 -8.37 17.32 -3.68
N GLN A 77 -8.32 17.31 -2.34
CA GLN A 77 -7.09 17.61 -1.59
C GLN A 77 -6.59 16.46 -0.72
N LYS A 78 -7.48 15.56 -0.30
CA LYS A 78 -7.10 14.43 0.56
C LYS A 78 -7.93 13.20 0.24
N ALA A 79 -7.24 12.08 0.07
CA ALA A 79 -7.83 10.75 -0.05
C ALA A 79 -7.73 9.99 1.27
N GLU A 80 -8.85 9.40 1.70
CA GLU A 80 -8.96 8.55 2.88
C GLU A 80 -9.82 7.34 2.54
N GLY A 81 -9.75 6.29 3.34
CA GLY A 81 -10.63 5.14 3.16
C GLY A 81 -12.05 5.42 3.64
N ASN A 82 -13.03 4.84 2.97
CA ASN A 82 -14.42 4.86 3.41
C ASN A 82 -14.57 3.91 4.62
N PRO A 83 -14.96 4.41 5.81
CA PRO A 83 -15.08 3.58 7.00
C PRO A 83 -16.20 2.52 6.90
N ASN A 84 -17.21 2.76 6.07
CA ASN A 84 -18.33 1.85 5.88
C ASN A 84 -18.04 0.73 4.86
N HIS A 85 -16.95 0.83 4.10
CA HIS A 85 -16.64 -0.14 3.06
C HIS A 85 -16.05 -1.43 3.67
N PRO A 86 -16.62 -2.63 3.39
CA PRO A 86 -16.25 -3.88 4.08
C PRO A 86 -14.80 -4.30 3.88
N LEU A 87 -14.20 -4.03 2.72
CA LEU A 87 -12.84 -4.45 2.41
C LEU A 87 -11.79 -3.67 3.20
N ASN A 88 -11.88 -2.35 3.21
CA ASN A 88 -10.82 -1.50 3.75
C ASN A 88 -11.15 -0.78 5.06
N GLN A 89 -12.44 -0.67 5.45
CA GLN A 89 -12.89 -0.14 6.75
C GLN A 89 -12.16 1.14 7.18
N GLY A 90 -12.07 2.12 6.28
CA GLY A 90 -11.43 3.42 6.53
C GLY A 90 -9.93 3.47 6.24
N ALA A 91 -9.26 2.35 5.96
CA ALA A 91 -7.84 2.32 5.64
C ALA A 91 -7.58 2.43 4.13
N LEU A 92 -6.37 2.87 3.74
CA LEU A 92 -5.84 2.82 2.39
C LEU A 92 -4.37 2.37 2.41
N CYS A 93 -3.92 1.74 1.31
CA CYS A 93 -2.50 1.48 1.09
C CYS A 93 -1.76 2.76 0.62
N ALA A 94 -0.45 2.68 0.47
CA ALA A 94 0.38 3.79 -0.01
C ALA A 94 -0.05 4.31 -1.39
N LEU A 95 -0.40 3.41 -2.32
CA LEU A 95 -0.92 3.76 -3.65
C LEU A 95 -2.23 4.55 -3.55
N GLY A 96 -3.19 4.09 -2.72
CA GLY A 96 -4.45 4.79 -2.49
C GLY A 96 -4.25 6.16 -1.86
N GLN A 97 -3.30 6.34 -0.94
CA GLN A 97 -2.96 7.64 -0.37
C GLN A 97 -2.31 8.59 -1.39
N ALA A 98 -1.52 8.06 -2.33
CA ALA A 98 -0.88 8.82 -3.40
C ALA A 98 -1.78 9.00 -4.64
N SER A 99 -3.01 8.56 -4.62
CA SER A 99 -3.90 8.49 -5.79
C SER A 99 -4.19 9.85 -6.44
N LEU A 100 -4.27 10.92 -5.65
CA LEU A 100 -4.46 12.27 -6.18
C LEU A 100 -3.27 12.76 -7.02
N GLN A 101 -2.10 12.13 -6.91
CA GLN A 101 -0.99 12.39 -7.83
C GLN A 101 -1.25 11.85 -9.25
N THR A 102 -2.17 10.90 -9.42
CA THR A 102 -2.68 10.53 -10.75
C THR A 102 -3.59 11.62 -11.31
N LEU A 103 -4.50 12.14 -10.49
CA LEU A 103 -5.44 13.20 -10.89
C LEU A 103 -4.72 14.49 -11.33
N TYR A 104 -3.74 14.92 -10.55
CA TYR A 104 -3.01 16.17 -10.78
C TYR A 104 -1.63 15.99 -11.40
N ASN A 105 -1.37 14.86 -12.05
CA ASN A 105 -0.10 14.65 -12.74
C ASN A 105 0.06 15.68 -13.88
N PRO A 106 1.11 16.52 -13.87
CA PRO A 106 1.32 17.52 -14.92
C PRO A 106 1.61 16.93 -16.29
N GLU A 107 1.97 15.65 -16.36
CA GLU A 107 2.31 14.96 -17.60
C GLU A 107 1.16 14.10 -18.16
N ARG A 108 -0.08 14.32 -17.70
CA ARG A 108 -1.26 13.76 -18.36
C ARG A 108 -1.35 14.21 -19.82
N HIS A 109 -2.03 13.42 -20.64
CA HIS A 109 -2.36 13.83 -22.00
C HIS A 109 -3.29 15.05 -21.96
N ALA A 110 -2.80 16.20 -22.47
CA ALA A 110 -3.51 17.46 -22.35
C ALA A 110 -4.56 17.66 -23.47
N GLN A 111 -4.29 17.15 -24.67
CA GLN A 111 -5.13 17.32 -25.86
C GLN A 111 -5.05 16.09 -26.75
N PRO A 112 -6.06 15.85 -27.61
CA PRO A 112 -6.00 14.78 -28.61
C PRO A 112 -4.81 14.96 -29.55
N ARG A 113 -4.23 13.83 -29.96
CA ARG A 113 -3.03 13.81 -30.79
C ARG A 113 -3.15 12.74 -31.89
N SER A 114 -2.78 13.09 -33.10
CA SER A 114 -2.60 12.13 -34.21
C SER A 114 -1.13 12.06 -34.59
N GLY A 115 -0.48 10.94 -34.29
CA GLY A 115 0.97 10.85 -34.34
C GLY A 115 1.60 11.88 -33.38
N SER A 116 2.40 12.81 -33.90
CA SER A 116 3.01 13.94 -33.14
C SER A 116 2.16 15.22 -33.15
N GLU A 117 1.11 15.29 -33.95
CA GLU A 117 0.32 16.50 -34.17
C GLU A 117 -0.84 16.58 -33.18
N VAL A 118 -1.01 17.73 -32.52
CA VAL A 118 -2.18 18.04 -31.69
C VAL A 118 -3.35 18.39 -32.62
N ILE A 119 -4.50 17.76 -32.40
CA ILE A 119 -5.70 17.97 -33.22
C ILE A 119 -6.90 18.34 -32.33
N SER A 120 -7.95 18.85 -32.95
CA SER A 120 -9.20 19.14 -32.24
C SER A 120 -9.92 17.85 -31.83
N TRP A 121 -10.81 17.93 -30.81
CA TRP A 121 -11.66 16.79 -30.46
C TRP A 121 -12.60 16.36 -31.59
N ASP A 122 -13.08 17.30 -32.39
CA ASP A 122 -13.97 16.98 -33.52
C ASP A 122 -13.23 16.18 -34.60
N ASP A 123 -11.97 16.56 -34.92
CA ASP A 123 -11.11 15.82 -35.84
C ASP A 123 -10.73 14.45 -35.25
N ALA A 124 -10.35 14.42 -33.97
CA ALA A 124 -9.98 13.19 -33.26
C ALA A 124 -11.15 12.20 -33.24
N HIS A 125 -12.34 12.67 -32.90
CA HIS A 125 -13.54 11.87 -32.84
C HIS A 125 -13.95 11.34 -34.21
N SER A 126 -13.94 12.21 -35.24
CA SER A 126 -14.22 11.82 -36.62
C SER A 126 -13.23 10.75 -37.11
N LYS A 127 -11.94 10.92 -36.77
CA LYS A 127 -10.91 9.94 -37.11
C LYS A 127 -11.14 8.62 -36.39
N PHE A 128 -11.47 8.64 -35.11
CA PHE A 128 -11.78 7.45 -34.29
C PHE A 128 -12.97 6.68 -34.85
N VAL A 129 -14.07 7.37 -35.17
CA VAL A 129 -15.28 6.76 -35.77
C VAL A 129 -14.94 6.09 -37.09
N ASN A 130 -14.18 6.77 -37.97
CA ASN A 130 -13.76 6.19 -39.25
C ASN A 130 -12.89 4.93 -39.07
N LEU A 131 -11.94 4.93 -38.14
CA LEU A 131 -11.10 3.77 -37.81
C LEU A 131 -11.95 2.60 -37.32
N VAL A 132 -12.90 2.84 -36.44
CA VAL A 132 -13.80 1.82 -35.89
C VAL A 132 -14.66 1.21 -37.02
N GLN A 133 -15.28 2.05 -37.87
CA GLN A 133 -16.11 1.57 -38.99
C GLN A 133 -15.32 0.72 -40.01
N GLN A 134 -14.10 1.15 -40.35
CA GLN A 134 -13.23 0.43 -41.30
C GLN A 134 -12.67 -0.87 -40.74
N SER A 135 -12.71 -1.04 -39.43
CA SER A 135 -12.14 -2.20 -38.71
C SER A 135 -13.18 -3.11 -38.08
N ALA A 136 -14.48 -2.96 -38.43
CA ALA A 136 -15.56 -3.78 -37.90
C ALA A 136 -15.22 -5.29 -37.96
N GLY A 137 -15.40 -6.01 -36.86
CA GLY A 137 -15.03 -7.42 -36.70
C GLY A 137 -13.53 -7.71 -36.56
N GLN A 138 -12.66 -6.70 -36.65
CA GLN A 138 -11.19 -6.80 -36.53
C GLN A 138 -10.63 -5.84 -35.48
N ILE A 139 -11.44 -5.47 -34.50
CA ILE A 139 -11.12 -4.61 -33.39
C ILE A 139 -10.69 -5.46 -32.20
N VAL A 140 -9.58 -5.09 -31.56
CA VAL A 140 -9.24 -5.57 -30.23
C VAL A 140 -9.17 -4.39 -29.28
N TYR A 141 -9.91 -4.51 -28.18
CA TYR A 141 -9.86 -3.59 -27.04
C TYR A 141 -9.01 -4.22 -25.94
N LEU A 142 -7.84 -3.64 -25.67
CA LEU A 142 -6.89 -4.10 -24.67
C LEU A 142 -6.89 -3.13 -23.51
N GLY A 143 -7.46 -3.53 -22.38
CA GLY A 143 -7.60 -2.72 -21.18
C GLY A 143 -7.12 -3.44 -19.93
N ARG A 144 -7.22 -2.73 -18.81
CA ARG A 144 -7.01 -3.31 -17.49
C ARG A 144 -8.21 -4.18 -17.09
N PRO A 145 -8.02 -5.12 -16.13
CA PRO A 145 -9.16 -5.85 -15.57
C PRO A 145 -10.19 -4.91 -14.97
N THR A 146 -11.45 -5.22 -15.21
CA THR A 146 -12.59 -4.47 -14.70
C THR A 146 -13.20 -5.17 -13.48
N VAL A 147 -13.74 -4.43 -12.54
CA VAL A 147 -14.29 -4.98 -11.28
C VAL A 147 -15.78 -4.59 -11.11
N GLY A 148 -16.42 -4.17 -12.20
CA GLY A 148 -17.80 -3.71 -12.19
C GLY A 148 -18.47 -3.88 -13.54
N SER A 149 -19.44 -3.02 -13.85
CA SER A 149 -20.19 -3.05 -15.10
C SER A 149 -19.43 -2.58 -16.34
N GLU A 150 -18.22 -2.06 -16.16
CA GLU A 150 -17.41 -1.50 -17.24
C GLU A 150 -17.04 -2.55 -18.31
N GLY A 151 -16.73 -3.78 -17.90
CA GLY A 151 -16.44 -4.87 -18.84
C GLY A 151 -17.61 -5.18 -19.76
N ASP A 152 -18.79 -5.36 -19.18
CA ASP A 152 -20.05 -5.60 -19.94
C ASP A 152 -20.38 -4.42 -20.85
N PHE A 153 -20.13 -3.19 -20.40
CA PHE A 153 -20.32 -1.99 -21.22
C PHE A 153 -19.42 -2.00 -22.46
N ILE A 154 -18.13 -2.34 -22.31
CA ILE A 154 -17.17 -2.41 -23.43
C ILE A 154 -17.55 -3.54 -24.38
N ASP A 155 -17.95 -4.70 -23.87
CA ASP A 155 -18.37 -5.84 -24.69
C ASP A 155 -19.65 -5.49 -25.48
N ASN A 156 -20.62 -4.82 -24.85
CA ASN A 156 -21.78 -4.28 -25.55
C ASN A 156 -21.40 -3.27 -26.61
N TRP A 157 -20.49 -2.35 -26.31
CA TRP A 157 -20.00 -1.36 -27.26
C TRP A 157 -19.37 -2.03 -28.49
N LEU A 158 -18.51 -3.01 -28.29
CA LEU A 158 -17.89 -3.79 -29.39
C LEU A 158 -18.92 -4.44 -30.28
N ASN A 159 -20.00 -5.00 -29.71
CA ASN A 159 -21.10 -5.60 -30.47
C ASN A 159 -21.86 -4.53 -31.29
N GLU A 160 -22.13 -3.36 -30.72
CA GLU A 160 -22.85 -2.27 -31.39
C GLU A 160 -22.06 -1.64 -32.57
N VAL A 161 -20.73 -1.70 -32.54
CA VAL A 161 -19.88 -1.13 -33.60
C VAL A 161 -19.48 -2.17 -34.66
N GLY A 162 -20.08 -3.35 -34.68
CA GLY A 162 -19.86 -4.35 -35.71
C GLY A 162 -18.90 -5.49 -35.30
N GLY A 163 -18.65 -5.68 -34.01
CA GLY A 163 -17.92 -6.79 -33.43
C GLY A 163 -16.43 -6.50 -33.17
N GLY A 164 -15.90 -7.20 -32.18
CA GLY A 164 -14.51 -7.11 -31.74
C GLY A 164 -14.27 -8.05 -30.56
N LYS A 165 -13.07 -7.98 -29.99
CA LYS A 165 -12.68 -8.76 -28.82
C LYS A 165 -12.12 -7.83 -27.74
N ARG A 166 -12.61 -7.95 -26.50
CA ARG A 166 -12.00 -7.34 -25.33
C ARG A 166 -10.97 -8.31 -24.71
N ILE A 167 -9.85 -7.78 -24.29
CA ILE A 167 -8.81 -8.47 -23.55
C ILE A 167 -8.50 -7.69 -22.29
N ALA A 168 -8.64 -8.35 -21.14
CA ALA A 168 -8.22 -7.83 -19.86
C ALA A 168 -6.77 -8.24 -19.58
N PHE A 169 -5.89 -7.27 -19.34
CA PHE A 169 -4.47 -7.53 -19.13
C PHE A 169 -3.98 -7.01 -17.79
N SER A 170 -3.37 -7.88 -17.01
CA SER A 170 -2.64 -7.56 -15.79
C SER A 170 -1.36 -8.38 -15.71
N LEU A 171 -0.24 -7.76 -15.37
CA LEU A 171 1.01 -8.48 -15.08
C LEU A 171 0.85 -9.43 -13.88
N ILE A 172 0.10 -8.99 -12.85
CA ILE A 172 -0.17 -9.76 -11.63
C ILE A 172 -1.53 -10.44 -11.78
N SER A 173 -1.57 -11.49 -12.60
CA SER A 173 -2.79 -12.26 -12.88
C SER A 173 -3.07 -13.29 -11.79
N ARG A 174 -4.37 -13.51 -11.49
CA ARG A 174 -4.85 -14.59 -10.60
C ARG A 174 -5.44 -15.77 -11.38
N ALA A 175 -5.22 -15.85 -12.70
CA ALA A 175 -5.81 -16.91 -13.54
C ALA A 175 -5.34 -18.32 -13.11
N ALA A 176 -4.10 -18.49 -12.65
CA ALA A 176 -3.62 -19.78 -12.14
C ALA A 176 -4.42 -20.23 -10.89
N GLU A 177 -4.74 -19.32 -9.99
CA GLU A 177 -5.56 -19.59 -8.80
C GLU A 177 -7.03 -19.88 -9.19
N GLN A 178 -7.58 -19.10 -10.11
CA GLN A 178 -8.92 -19.35 -10.65
C GLN A 178 -9.02 -20.72 -11.32
N ARG A 179 -8.03 -21.06 -12.16
CA ARG A 179 -7.99 -22.38 -12.82
C ARG A 179 -7.84 -23.51 -11.80
N ALA A 180 -7.03 -23.32 -10.77
CA ALA A 180 -6.93 -24.30 -9.69
C ALA A 180 -8.25 -24.47 -8.91
N CYS A 181 -9.04 -23.40 -8.72
CA CYS A 181 -10.39 -23.49 -8.14
C CYS A 181 -11.35 -24.28 -9.02
N GLU A 182 -11.30 -24.08 -10.35
CA GLU A 182 -12.10 -24.87 -11.29
C GLU A 182 -11.76 -26.36 -11.19
N ILE A 183 -10.47 -26.71 -11.15
CA ILE A 183 -9.99 -28.09 -11.06
C ILE A 183 -10.32 -28.70 -9.69
N ALA A 184 -10.06 -27.96 -8.61
CA ALA A 184 -10.16 -28.50 -7.26
C ALA A 184 -11.60 -28.52 -6.72
N PHE A 185 -12.43 -27.58 -7.11
CA PHE A 185 -13.75 -27.36 -6.52
C PHE A 185 -14.89 -27.26 -7.54
N GLY A 186 -14.59 -27.24 -8.85
CA GLY A 186 -15.57 -27.04 -9.92
C GLY A 186 -16.16 -25.61 -9.91
N ARG A 187 -15.43 -24.62 -9.39
CA ARG A 187 -15.88 -23.23 -9.24
C ARG A 187 -14.97 -22.27 -9.99
N SER A 188 -15.56 -21.26 -10.63
CA SER A 188 -14.83 -20.21 -11.36
C SER A 188 -14.54 -18.97 -10.49
N ASP A 189 -15.10 -18.87 -9.28
CA ASP A 189 -14.82 -17.79 -8.33
C ASP A 189 -13.64 -18.12 -7.42
N LEU A 190 -13.02 -17.06 -6.90
CA LEU A 190 -11.88 -17.17 -5.98
C LEU A 190 -12.36 -17.34 -4.53
N PRO A 191 -11.65 -18.15 -3.71
CA PRO A 191 -12.01 -18.35 -2.32
C PRO A 191 -11.78 -17.12 -1.45
N ASP A 192 -12.48 -17.05 -0.34
CA ASP A 192 -12.17 -16.18 0.78
C ASP A 192 -11.25 -16.91 1.77
N TYR A 193 -10.06 -16.39 1.96
CA TYR A 193 -9.12 -16.88 2.96
C TYR A 193 -9.40 -16.22 4.29
N ALA A 194 -10.02 -16.96 5.23
CA ALA A 194 -10.42 -16.45 6.53
C ALA A 194 -9.26 -16.47 7.52
N PHE A 195 -8.27 -15.60 7.35
CA PHE A 195 -7.12 -15.48 8.24
C PHE A 195 -7.54 -15.43 9.71
N GLU A 196 -8.59 -14.67 10.03
CA GLU A 196 -9.09 -14.46 11.38
C GLU A 196 -9.58 -15.74 12.07
N ASN A 197 -9.82 -16.82 11.32
CA ASN A 197 -10.24 -18.12 11.84
C ASN A 197 -9.07 -19.08 12.04
N ALA A 198 -7.85 -18.73 11.61
CA ALA A 198 -6.68 -19.59 11.69
C ALA A 198 -5.86 -19.35 12.95
N GLU A 199 -5.38 -20.42 13.58
CA GLU A 199 -4.34 -20.39 14.62
C GLU A 199 -2.94 -20.58 14.02
N LEU A 200 -2.86 -21.28 12.86
CA LEU A 200 -1.63 -21.44 12.07
C LEU A 200 -1.87 -21.04 10.61
N LEU A 201 -1.11 -20.08 10.14
CA LEU A 201 -1.03 -19.72 8.73
C LEU A 201 0.27 -20.29 8.13
N VAL A 202 0.16 -21.13 7.09
CA VAL A 202 1.31 -21.57 6.28
C VAL A 202 1.25 -20.88 4.93
N ASN A 203 2.20 -20.00 4.70
CA ASN A 203 2.28 -19.17 3.48
C ASN A 203 3.34 -19.74 2.53
N PHE A 204 2.91 -20.34 1.42
CA PHE A 204 3.76 -20.84 0.36
C PHE A 204 4.08 -19.73 -0.66
N GLY A 205 4.70 -18.65 -0.21
CA GLY A 205 5.19 -17.59 -1.08
C GLY A 205 4.18 -16.48 -1.43
N ALA A 206 2.93 -16.51 -0.96
CA ALA A 206 1.98 -15.44 -1.29
C ALA A 206 2.38 -14.09 -0.64
N ASP A 207 2.39 -13.04 -1.45
CA ASP A 207 2.69 -11.66 -1.03
C ASP A 207 1.44 -10.90 -0.57
N PHE A 208 0.72 -11.48 0.37
CA PHE A 208 -0.63 -11.07 0.78
C PHE A 208 -0.71 -9.68 1.46
N ILE A 209 0.41 -9.11 1.90
CA ILE A 209 0.51 -7.73 2.42
C ILE A 209 0.87 -6.73 1.30
N GLU A 210 1.38 -7.20 0.16
CA GLU A 210 1.96 -6.38 -0.90
C GLU A 210 1.05 -6.23 -2.10
N THR A 211 0.91 -7.28 -2.92
CA THR A 211 0.22 -7.20 -4.22
C THR A 211 -0.86 -8.25 -4.42
N TRP A 212 -0.81 -9.39 -3.73
CA TRP A 212 -1.75 -10.48 -3.93
C TRP A 212 -3.10 -10.26 -3.23
N GLY A 213 -4.18 -10.42 -3.96
CA GLY A 213 -5.54 -10.29 -3.44
C GLY A 213 -5.86 -8.85 -3.04
N HIS A 214 -6.38 -8.66 -1.83
CA HIS A 214 -6.66 -7.34 -1.25
C HIS A 214 -5.69 -7.00 -0.12
N PRO A 215 -4.54 -6.39 -0.38
CA PRO A 215 -3.50 -6.19 0.64
C PRO A 215 -3.97 -5.44 1.90
N VAL A 216 -4.86 -4.45 1.75
CA VAL A 216 -5.42 -3.70 2.89
C VAL A 216 -6.28 -4.61 3.77
N GLN A 217 -7.14 -5.44 3.18
CA GLN A 217 -7.97 -6.40 3.93
C GLN A 217 -7.14 -7.51 4.52
N ASN A 218 -6.25 -8.10 3.71
CA ASN A 218 -5.39 -9.20 4.12
C ASN A 218 -4.47 -8.78 5.27
N GLY A 219 -3.84 -7.60 5.18
CA GLY A 219 -3.00 -7.05 6.25
C GLY A 219 -3.77 -6.86 7.56
N ARG A 220 -5.02 -6.36 7.50
CA ARG A 220 -5.87 -6.22 8.69
C ARG A 220 -6.22 -7.57 9.29
N ARG A 221 -6.75 -8.50 8.47
CA ARG A 221 -7.14 -9.85 8.93
C ARG A 221 -5.95 -10.62 9.49
N PHE A 222 -4.80 -10.50 8.86
CA PHE A 222 -3.54 -11.06 9.37
C PHE A 222 -3.15 -10.44 10.71
N ALA A 223 -3.18 -9.12 10.85
CA ALA A 223 -2.87 -8.47 12.12
C ALA A 223 -3.87 -8.85 13.23
N ASP A 224 -5.14 -9.04 12.90
CA ASP A 224 -6.16 -9.49 13.87
C ASP A 224 -5.96 -10.96 14.28
N MET A 225 -5.48 -11.81 13.37
CA MET A 225 -5.11 -13.19 13.64
C MET A 225 -3.80 -13.28 14.45
N HIS A 226 -2.75 -12.59 13.99
CA HIS A 226 -1.38 -12.85 14.41
C HIS A 226 -0.91 -12.04 15.63
N ALA A 227 -1.52 -10.86 15.89
CA ALA A 227 -1.10 -10.02 16.99
C ALA A 227 -1.40 -10.69 18.37
N TYR A 228 -0.45 -10.53 19.28
CA TYR A 228 -0.61 -11.01 20.65
C TYR A 228 -1.83 -10.39 21.34
N SER A 229 -2.68 -11.22 21.90
CA SER A 229 -3.86 -10.83 22.65
C SER A 229 -4.15 -11.85 23.76
N GLU A 230 -4.43 -11.36 24.97
CA GLU A 230 -4.89 -12.16 26.11
C GLU A 230 -4.04 -13.42 26.43
N GLY A 231 -2.73 -13.31 26.33
CA GLY A 231 -1.79 -14.41 26.61
C GLY A 231 -1.57 -15.38 25.45
N LYS A 232 -2.19 -15.12 24.28
CA LYS A 232 -2.07 -15.98 23.09
C LYS A 232 -1.49 -15.20 21.90
N LYS A 233 -0.76 -15.91 21.07
CA LYS A 233 -0.30 -15.46 19.76
C LYS A 233 -0.41 -16.62 18.78
N ASN A 234 -1.13 -16.39 17.69
CA ASN A 234 -1.21 -17.35 16.61
C ASN A 234 0.06 -17.29 15.74
N ARG A 235 0.32 -18.36 14.99
CA ARG A 235 1.60 -18.54 14.31
C ARG A 235 1.48 -18.37 12.79
N CYS A 236 2.53 -17.83 12.18
CA CYS A 236 2.70 -17.76 10.74
C CYS A 236 4.04 -18.35 10.33
N VAL A 237 4.04 -19.30 9.37
CA VAL A 237 5.24 -19.87 8.76
C VAL A 237 5.25 -19.49 7.29
N HIS A 238 6.35 -18.92 6.82
CA HIS A 238 6.57 -18.58 5.42
C HIS A 238 7.54 -19.56 4.76
N ILE A 239 7.15 -20.13 3.63
CA ILE A 239 7.95 -21.09 2.85
C ILE A 239 8.20 -20.48 1.48
N GLY A 240 9.46 -20.37 1.11
CA GLY A 240 9.85 -19.83 -0.20
C GLY A 240 11.27 -19.26 -0.20
N PRO A 241 11.79 -18.90 -1.39
CA PRO A 241 13.19 -18.50 -1.55
C PRO A 241 13.48 -17.06 -1.09
N HIS A 242 12.51 -16.30 -0.67
CA HIS A 242 12.65 -14.89 -0.29
C HIS A 242 11.65 -14.50 0.79
N GLN A 243 12.12 -13.75 1.79
CA GLN A 243 11.24 -13.04 2.70
C GLN A 243 10.73 -11.75 2.04
N SER A 244 9.59 -11.80 1.38
CA SER A 244 8.83 -10.61 1.02
C SER A 244 8.40 -9.86 2.29
N LEU A 245 7.70 -8.73 2.17
CA LEU A 245 7.12 -8.07 3.33
C LEU A 245 6.16 -9.00 4.10
N SER A 246 5.46 -9.89 3.39
CA SER A 246 4.61 -10.92 3.99
C SER A 246 5.42 -11.97 4.76
N GLY A 247 6.54 -12.42 4.19
CA GLY A 247 7.48 -13.34 4.86
C GLY A 247 8.22 -12.69 6.04
N ALA A 248 8.53 -11.40 5.95
CA ALA A 248 9.15 -10.64 7.04
C ALA A 248 8.25 -10.51 8.30
N ARG A 249 6.95 -10.82 8.15
CA ARG A 249 6.00 -10.84 9.26
C ARG A 249 5.73 -12.24 9.82
N ALA A 250 6.25 -13.27 9.18
CA ALA A 250 6.16 -14.64 9.68
C ALA A 250 7.01 -14.82 10.95
N ASP A 251 6.61 -15.78 11.79
CA ASP A 251 7.36 -16.19 12.99
C ASP A 251 8.52 -17.12 12.64
N GLU A 252 8.41 -17.82 11.50
CA GLU A 252 9.45 -18.69 10.97
C GLU A 252 9.48 -18.59 9.44
N TRP A 253 10.69 -18.49 8.90
CA TRP A 253 10.94 -18.59 7.48
C TRP A 253 11.66 -19.89 7.17
N LEU A 254 11.15 -20.65 6.21
CA LEU A 254 11.77 -21.85 5.67
C LEU A 254 12.25 -21.55 4.24
N PRO A 255 13.56 -21.30 4.04
CA PRO A 255 14.11 -20.97 2.73
C PRO A 255 14.15 -22.19 1.81
N ALA A 256 13.04 -22.49 1.17
CA ALA A 256 12.94 -23.58 0.20
C ALA A 256 13.71 -23.24 -1.08
N ASN A 257 14.23 -24.28 -1.73
CA ASN A 257 14.82 -24.13 -3.07
C ASN A 257 13.78 -23.51 -4.03
N PRO A 258 14.16 -22.54 -4.88
CA PRO A 258 13.22 -21.84 -5.74
C PRO A 258 12.38 -22.80 -6.61
N GLY A 259 11.05 -22.68 -6.53
CA GLY A 259 10.09 -23.47 -7.30
C GLY A 259 9.74 -24.84 -6.74
N THR A 260 10.15 -25.16 -5.51
CA THR A 260 9.84 -26.46 -4.86
C THR A 260 8.77 -26.37 -3.77
N GLU A 261 8.15 -25.21 -3.58
CA GLU A 261 7.21 -24.92 -2.50
C GLU A 261 6.00 -25.89 -2.52
N ALA A 262 5.50 -26.22 -3.72
CA ALA A 262 4.41 -27.17 -3.89
C ALA A 262 4.73 -28.57 -3.38
N MET A 263 5.99 -29.02 -3.49
CA MET A 263 6.41 -30.34 -2.98
C MET A 263 6.26 -30.42 -1.45
N ILE A 264 6.54 -29.32 -0.75
CA ILE A 264 6.36 -29.28 0.71
C ILE A 264 4.86 -29.37 1.06
N ALA A 265 4.00 -28.64 0.31
CA ALA A 265 2.55 -28.73 0.51
C ALA A 265 2.01 -30.15 0.26
N LEU A 266 2.49 -30.82 -0.80
CA LEU A 266 2.12 -32.21 -1.11
C LEU A 266 2.67 -33.21 -0.10
N ALA A 267 3.89 -32.97 0.44
CA ALA A 267 4.46 -33.82 1.50
C ALA A 267 3.67 -33.71 2.81
N MET A 268 3.26 -32.51 3.18
CA MET A 268 2.35 -32.29 4.32
C MET A 268 1.00 -32.97 4.07
N ALA A 269 0.43 -32.81 2.88
CA ALA A 269 -0.82 -33.46 2.49
C ALA A 269 -0.71 -34.98 2.52
N HIS A 270 0.40 -35.54 2.03
CA HIS A 270 0.69 -37.00 2.09
C HIS A 270 0.67 -37.49 3.54
N ALA A 271 1.42 -36.85 4.44
CA ALA A 271 1.52 -37.29 5.83
C ALA A 271 0.18 -37.22 6.59
N ILE A 272 -0.62 -36.15 6.33
CA ILE A 272 -1.97 -36.02 6.87
C ILE A 272 -2.89 -37.11 6.30
N HIS A 273 -2.88 -37.33 5.00
CA HIS A 273 -3.71 -38.29 4.34
C HIS A 273 -3.41 -39.73 4.75
N GLN A 274 -2.15 -40.09 5.00
CA GLN A 274 -1.77 -41.40 5.57
C GLN A 274 -2.38 -41.63 6.94
N ARG A 275 -2.56 -40.59 7.72
CA ARG A 275 -3.13 -40.68 9.08
C ARG A 275 -4.66 -40.68 9.08
N ASP A 276 -5.27 -39.89 8.18
CA ASP A 276 -6.72 -39.71 8.08
C ASP A 276 -7.15 -39.68 6.57
N PRO A 277 -7.33 -40.86 5.95
CA PRO A 277 -7.62 -40.99 4.52
C PRO A 277 -9.06 -40.58 4.19
N ARG A 278 -9.32 -39.30 3.98
CA ARG A 278 -10.66 -38.77 3.65
C ARG A 278 -11.00 -38.85 2.16
N HIS A 279 -9.98 -38.93 1.30
CA HIS A 279 -10.12 -38.85 -0.16
C HIS A 279 -9.31 -39.97 -0.83
N ASN A 280 -9.85 -41.19 -0.92
CA ASN A 280 -9.15 -42.38 -1.44
C ASN A 280 -8.55 -42.19 -2.84
N PHE A 281 -9.06 -41.26 -3.67
CA PHE A 281 -8.51 -40.98 -4.98
C PHE A 281 -7.14 -40.28 -4.92
N LEU A 282 -6.69 -39.83 -3.74
CA LEU A 282 -5.39 -39.21 -3.53
C LEU A 282 -4.27 -40.22 -3.21
N ASP A 283 -4.58 -41.51 -2.93
CA ASP A 283 -3.60 -42.49 -2.48
C ASP A 283 -2.40 -42.61 -3.43
N ASP A 284 -2.68 -42.87 -4.71
CA ASP A 284 -1.65 -43.00 -5.73
C ASP A 284 -1.01 -41.63 -6.06
N TYR A 285 -1.79 -40.56 -6.07
CA TYR A 285 -1.34 -39.21 -6.41
C TYR A 285 -0.32 -38.67 -5.40
N LEU A 286 -0.57 -38.87 -4.10
CA LEU A 286 0.31 -38.39 -3.03
C LEU A 286 1.51 -39.30 -2.76
N SER A 287 1.52 -40.55 -3.21
CA SER A 287 2.55 -41.55 -2.91
C SER A 287 4.00 -41.07 -3.22
N PRO A 288 4.28 -40.27 -4.28
CA PRO A 288 5.63 -39.78 -4.58
C PRO A 288 6.15 -38.67 -3.65
N TYR A 289 5.28 -38.10 -2.78
CA TYR A 289 5.58 -36.89 -2.01
C TYR A 289 5.72 -37.15 -0.51
N SER A 290 6.37 -38.28 -0.10
CA SER A 290 6.65 -38.42 1.35
C SER A 290 7.68 -37.37 1.80
N PRO A 291 7.66 -36.91 3.09
CA PRO A 291 8.64 -35.98 3.63
C PRO A 291 10.10 -36.38 3.36
N GLU A 292 10.40 -37.69 3.41
CA GLU A 292 11.73 -38.26 3.17
C GLU A 292 12.17 -38.10 1.70
N LEU A 293 11.23 -38.20 0.74
CA LEU A 293 11.51 -38.08 -0.68
C LEU A 293 11.73 -36.62 -1.09
N VAL A 294 10.97 -35.69 -0.50
CA VAL A 294 11.01 -34.27 -0.92
C VAL A 294 12.06 -33.44 -0.22
N ALA A 295 12.57 -33.85 0.94
CA ALA A 295 13.52 -33.06 1.73
C ALA A 295 14.80 -32.70 0.96
N GLY A 296 15.33 -33.65 0.15
CA GLY A 296 16.52 -33.43 -0.66
C GLY A 296 16.34 -32.37 -1.77
N GLU A 297 15.17 -32.35 -2.39
CA GLU A 297 14.85 -31.42 -3.48
C GLU A 297 14.47 -30.02 -2.98
N THR A 298 13.84 -29.95 -1.80
CA THR A 298 13.34 -28.68 -1.24
C THR A 298 14.36 -27.94 -0.39
N GLY A 299 15.39 -28.65 0.09
CA GLY A 299 16.36 -28.10 1.06
C GLY A 299 15.82 -27.99 2.49
N ILE A 300 14.58 -28.44 2.75
CA ILE A 300 13.95 -28.41 4.07
C ILE A 300 14.04 -29.80 4.70
N SER A 301 14.52 -29.87 5.95
CA SER A 301 14.68 -31.15 6.65
C SER A 301 13.36 -31.85 6.91
N VAL A 302 13.41 -33.20 6.90
CA VAL A 302 12.26 -34.07 7.22
C VAL A 302 11.61 -33.69 8.55
N ASP A 303 12.42 -33.46 9.60
CA ASP A 303 11.91 -33.11 10.92
C ASP A 303 11.09 -31.83 10.91
N LYS A 304 11.54 -30.79 10.14
CA LYS A 304 10.79 -29.52 10.00
C LYS A 304 9.47 -29.74 9.27
N ILE A 305 9.47 -30.50 8.18
CA ILE A 305 8.24 -30.82 7.42
C ILE A 305 7.25 -31.57 8.32
N GLN A 306 7.71 -32.59 9.05
CA GLN A 306 6.88 -33.40 9.94
C GLN A 306 6.32 -32.57 11.12
N ALA A 307 7.15 -31.75 11.77
CA ALA A 307 6.72 -30.90 12.87
C ALA A 307 5.66 -29.88 12.42
N LEU A 308 5.87 -29.24 11.26
CA LEU A 308 4.89 -28.30 10.69
C LEU A 308 3.60 -29.01 10.29
N THR A 309 3.69 -30.23 9.74
CA THR A 309 2.52 -31.04 9.38
C THR A 309 1.68 -31.40 10.60
N GLU A 310 2.32 -31.81 11.69
CA GLU A 310 1.62 -32.14 12.93
C GLU A 310 0.88 -30.95 13.52
N GLU A 311 1.55 -29.79 13.56
CA GLU A 311 0.93 -28.54 14.01
C GLU A 311 -0.24 -28.15 13.11
N PHE A 312 -0.07 -28.24 11.77
CA PHE A 312 -1.11 -27.89 10.78
C PHE A 312 -2.35 -28.76 10.91
N TYR A 313 -2.17 -30.04 11.22
CA TYR A 313 -3.28 -30.99 11.39
C TYR A 313 -4.01 -30.81 12.73
N GLN A 314 -3.29 -30.43 13.81
CA GLN A 314 -3.86 -30.32 15.15
C GLN A 314 -4.56 -29.00 15.46
N THR A 315 -4.26 -27.94 14.67
CA THR A 315 -4.79 -26.60 14.92
C THR A 315 -5.80 -26.17 13.83
N SER A 316 -6.57 -25.12 14.11
CA SER A 316 -7.30 -24.44 13.02
C SER A 316 -6.29 -23.77 12.10
N SER A 317 -6.06 -24.35 10.94
CA SER A 317 -4.98 -23.96 10.04
C SER A 317 -5.48 -23.39 8.73
N LEU A 318 -4.60 -22.67 8.02
CA LEU A 318 -4.84 -22.15 6.67
C LEU A 318 -3.53 -22.22 5.89
N ALA A 319 -3.57 -22.83 4.70
CA ALA A 319 -2.47 -22.76 3.73
C ALA A 319 -2.85 -21.84 2.58
N ILE A 320 -1.92 -20.96 2.17
CA ILE A 320 -2.09 -20.03 1.05
C ILE A 320 -0.88 -20.07 0.12
N ALA A 321 -1.13 -19.86 -1.18
CA ALA A 321 -0.12 -19.65 -2.20
C ALA A 321 -0.64 -18.62 -3.21
N GLY A 322 0.23 -18.10 -4.07
CA GLY A 322 -0.16 -17.16 -5.12
C GLY A 322 0.78 -15.97 -5.27
N GLY A 323 0.37 -15.03 -6.10
CA GLY A 323 1.15 -13.83 -6.37
C GLY A 323 2.36 -14.08 -7.27
N THR A 324 3.24 -13.09 -7.34
CA THR A 324 4.42 -13.12 -8.22
C THR A 324 5.43 -14.21 -7.82
N TRP A 325 5.54 -14.56 -6.55
CA TRP A 325 6.46 -15.57 -6.03
C TRP A 325 6.12 -17.01 -6.42
N ASN A 326 4.87 -17.27 -6.81
CA ASN A 326 4.44 -18.56 -7.33
C ASN A 326 4.20 -18.55 -8.85
N SER A 327 4.50 -17.43 -9.53
CA SER A 327 4.31 -17.29 -10.97
C SER A 327 5.42 -18.05 -11.73
N SER A 328 5.25 -19.35 -11.86
CA SER A 328 6.14 -20.26 -12.57
C SER A 328 5.38 -21.02 -13.67
N GLU A 329 6.07 -21.89 -14.41
CA GLU A 329 5.44 -22.82 -15.39
C GLU A 329 4.47 -23.80 -14.69
N GLN A 330 4.54 -23.93 -13.35
CA GLN A 330 3.72 -24.81 -12.51
C GLN A 330 2.83 -24.03 -11.52
N ALA A 331 2.47 -22.79 -11.85
CA ALA A 331 1.69 -21.94 -10.95
C ALA A 331 0.34 -22.56 -10.56
N THR A 332 -0.40 -23.10 -11.54
CA THR A 332 -1.68 -23.79 -11.31
C THR A 332 -1.48 -25.06 -10.46
N ALA A 333 -0.47 -25.86 -10.74
CA ALA A 333 -0.18 -27.07 -9.97
C ALA A 333 0.20 -26.74 -8.50
N THR A 334 0.92 -25.64 -8.27
CA THR A 334 1.22 -25.14 -6.91
C THR A 334 -0.04 -24.79 -6.13
N GLN A 335 -0.99 -24.09 -6.77
CA GLN A 335 -2.27 -23.78 -6.15
C GLN A 335 -3.10 -25.03 -5.84
N VAL A 336 -3.16 -25.99 -6.77
CA VAL A 336 -3.85 -27.29 -6.58
C VAL A 336 -3.23 -28.03 -5.38
N ALA A 337 -1.89 -28.06 -5.26
CA ALA A 337 -1.21 -28.68 -4.12
C ALA A 337 -1.63 -28.08 -2.77
N VAL A 338 -1.72 -26.75 -2.71
CA VAL A 338 -2.15 -26.03 -1.49
C VAL A 338 -3.64 -26.24 -1.20
N PHE A 339 -4.49 -26.34 -2.23
CA PHE A 339 -5.90 -26.69 -2.04
C PHE A 339 -6.09 -28.13 -1.55
N ILE A 340 -5.30 -29.08 -2.05
CA ILE A 340 -5.28 -30.45 -1.54
C ILE A 340 -4.89 -30.47 -0.06
N LEU A 341 -3.84 -29.74 0.33
CA LEU A 341 -3.41 -29.62 1.74
C LEU A 341 -4.54 -29.11 2.64
N ASN A 342 -5.22 -28.04 2.23
CA ASN A 342 -6.37 -27.51 2.98
C ASN A 342 -7.53 -28.52 3.06
N ALA A 343 -7.78 -29.27 1.99
CA ALA A 343 -8.86 -30.25 1.96
C ALA A 343 -8.61 -31.45 2.86
N VAL A 344 -7.39 -32.03 2.86
CA VAL A 344 -7.04 -33.19 3.72
C VAL A 344 -6.98 -32.78 5.20
N ALA A 345 -6.70 -31.50 5.50
CA ALA A 345 -6.71 -30.97 6.85
C ALA A 345 -8.10 -30.48 7.33
N ASP A 346 -9.16 -30.68 6.53
CA ASP A 346 -10.55 -30.30 6.88
C ASP A 346 -10.77 -28.77 7.05
N ASN A 347 -10.06 -27.98 6.27
CA ASN A 347 -10.12 -26.51 6.30
C ASN A 347 -11.23 -25.92 5.43
N LEU A 348 -11.84 -26.73 4.52
CA LEU A 348 -12.90 -26.29 3.61
C LEU A 348 -14.15 -25.88 4.37
N GLY A 349 -14.68 -24.70 4.04
CA GLY A 349 -15.82 -24.09 4.73
C GLY A 349 -15.48 -23.44 6.08
N LYS A 350 -14.25 -23.58 6.59
CA LYS A 350 -13.76 -23.03 7.86
C LYS A 350 -12.81 -21.86 7.67
N THR A 351 -11.60 -22.12 7.27
CA THR A 351 -10.55 -21.14 6.98
C THR A 351 -10.42 -20.86 5.49
N LEU A 352 -10.77 -21.82 4.61
CA LEU A 352 -10.92 -21.64 3.18
C LEU A 352 -12.41 -21.71 2.82
N ARG A 353 -13.02 -20.57 2.46
CA ARG A 353 -14.47 -20.41 2.26
C ARG A 353 -14.80 -19.97 0.85
N PHE A 354 -16.01 -20.27 0.38
CA PHE A 354 -16.56 -19.73 -0.86
C PHE A 354 -17.89 -19.05 -0.59
N TYR A 355 -18.20 -18.03 -1.37
CA TYR A 355 -19.50 -17.37 -1.30
C TYR A 355 -20.63 -18.30 -1.79
N GLU A 356 -21.84 -18.14 -1.26
CA GLU A 356 -23.02 -18.88 -1.72
C GLU A 356 -23.34 -18.56 -3.20
N SER A 357 -23.22 -17.29 -3.56
CA SER A 357 -23.36 -16.81 -4.94
C SER A 357 -21.98 -16.83 -5.62
N GLU A 358 -21.85 -17.64 -6.64
CA GLU A 358 -20.65 -17.66 -7.47
C GLU A 358 -20.57 -16.37 -8.30
N GLN A 359 -19.43 -15.73 -8.26
CA GLN A 359 -19.10 -14.56 -9.07
C GLN A 359 -17.79 -14.84 -9.79
N ALA A 360 -17.88 -15.18 -11.07
CA ALA A 360 -16.69 -15.39 -11.86
C ALA A 360 -15.78 -14.16 -11.87
N SER A 361 -14.49 -14.37 -11.65
CA SER A 361 -13.48 -13.33 -11.85
C SER A 361 -13.24 -13.17 -13.35
N GLU A 362 -12.88 -11.95 -13.77
CA GLU A 362 -12.50 -11.72 -15.16
C GLU A 362 -11.26 -12.55 -15.53
N ASP A 363 -11.27 -13.14 -16.74
CA ASP A 363 -10.12 -13.87 -17.26
C ASP A 363 -8.98 -12.90 -17.60
N THR A 364 -7.94 -12.93 -16.77
CA THR A 364 -6.70 -12.16 -16.96
C THR A 364 -5.55 -13.03 -17.44
N SER A 365 -5.82 -14.21 -18.00
CA SER A 365 -4.79 -15.11 -18.49
C SER A 365 -4.00 -14.50 -19.64
N HIS A 366 -2.68 -14.70 -19.64
CA HIS A 366 -1.81 -14.20 -20.70
C HIS A 366 -1.96 -15.00 -22.01
N SER A 367 -2.72 -16.12 -22.00
CA SER A 367 -3.09 -16.85 -23.22
C SER A 367 -3.78 -15.94 -24.23
N GLN A 368 -4.62 -15.00 -23.76
CA GLN A 368 -5.27 -14.01 -24.62
C GLN A 368 -4.27 -13.02 -25.24
N ILE A 369 -3.20 -12.66 -24.52
CA ILE A 369 -2.11 -11.82 -25.06
C ILE A 369 -1.28 -12.59 -26.09
N LEU A 370 -0.98 -13.85 -25.85
CA LEU A 370 -0.28 -14.71 -26.82
C LEU A 370 -1.11 -14.89 -28.09
N GLN A 371 -2.42 -15.06 -27.97
CA GLN A 371 -3.33 -15.10 -29.09
C GLN A 371 -3.37 -13.77 -29.86
N LEU A 372 -3.42 -12.63 -29.12
CA LEU A 372 -3.35 -11.28 -29.71
C LEU A 372 -2.06 -11.10 -30.52
N LEU A 373 -0.91 -11.52 -29.99
CA LEU A 373 0.37 -11.46 -30.70
C LEU A 373 0.32 -12.28 -32.01
N SER A 374 -0.26 -13.48 -31.97
CA SER A 374 -0.46 -14.31 -33.15
C SER A 374 -1.36 -13.62 -34.17
N ASP A 375 -2.48 -13.04 -33.75
CA ASP A 375 -3.45 -12.39 -34.60
C ASP A 375 -2.94 -11.05 -35.19
N LEU A 376 -2.17 -10.28 -34.43
CA LEU A 376 -1.44 -9.09 -34.93
C LEU A 376 -0.42 -9.51 -36.01
N ASN A 377 0.36 -10.54 -35.73
CA ASN A 377 1.36 -11.05 -36.69
C ASN A 377 0.73 -11.58 -37.97
N ALA A 378 -0.48 -12.13 -37.87
CA ALA A 378 -1.25 -12.64 -39.03
C ALA A 378 -2.05 -11.55 -39.75
N GLY A 379 -2.05 -10.28 -39.27
CA GLY A 379 -2.80 -9.16 -39.86
C GLY A 379 -4.33 -9.30 -39.68
N LYS A 380 -4.79 -10.07 -38.69
CA LYS A 380 -6.21 -10.26 -38.40
C LYS A 380 -6.78 -9.10 -37.58
N VAL A 381 -5.93 -8.38 -36.85
CA VAL A 381 -6.30 -7.18 -36.08
C VAL A 381 -5.97 -5.94 -36.90
N LYS A 382 -6.97 -5.12 -37.21
CA LYS A 382 -6.77 -3.84 -37.90
C LYS A 382 -6.70 -2.66 -36.97
N LEU A 383 -7.48 -2.72 -35.88
CA LEU A 383 -7.54 -1.67 -34.88
C LEU A 383 -7.27 -2.27 -33.49
N LEU A 384 -6.22 -1.78 -32.87
CA LEU A 384 -5.91 -2.06 -31.47
C LEU A 384 -6.21 -0.81 -30.64
N ILE A 385 -7.24 -0.88 -29.80
CA ILE A 385 -7.55 0.16 -28.83
C ILE A 385 -6.86 -0.24 -27.51
N VAL A 386 -5.99 0.63 -27.01
CA VAL A 386 -5.27 0.43 -25.75
C VAL A 386 -5.82 1.40 -24.72
N ASP A 387 -6.40 0.84 -23.64
CA ASP A 387 -7.03 1.58 -22.56
C ASP A 387 -6.19 1.50 -21.29
N ASP A 388 -5.50 2.58 -21.00
CA ASP A 388 -4.69 2.80 -19.78
C ASP A 388 -3.81 1.60 -19.36
N SER A 389 -3.38 0.81 -20.35
CA SER A 389 -2.54 -0.38 -20.21
C SER A 389 -1.15 -0.15 -20.79
N ASN A 390 -0.12 -0.84 -20.29
CA ASN A 390 1.26 -0.64 -20.71
C ASN A 390 2.00 -1.95 -21.05
N PRO A 391 1.50 -2.74 -22.02
CA PRO A 391 2.11 -4.03 -22.34
C PRO A 391 3.55 -3.94 -22.86
N ILE A 392 4.00 -2.81 -23.44
CA ILE A 392 5.42 -2.66 -23.86
C ILE A 392 6.36 -2.72 -22.65
N HIS A 393 5.96 -2.15 -21.52
CA HIS A 393 6.77 -2.18 -20.30
C HIS A 393 6.57 -3.46 -19.49
N THR A 394 5.34 -4.00 -19.47
CA THR A 394 4.94 -5.09 -18.56
C THR A 394 5.04 -6.48 -19.17
N LEU A 395 5.33 -6.61 -20.46
CA LEU A 395 5.59 -7.89 -21.10
C LEU A 395 7.09 -8.09 -21.33
N PRO A 396 7.60 -9.33 -21.25
CA PRO A 396 8.96 -9.65 -21.65
C PRO A 396 9.25 -9.21 -23.09
N LYS A 397 10.40 -8.58 -23.33
CA LYS A 397 10.84 -8.18 -24.67
C LYS A 397 10.94 -9.36 -25.64
N SER A 398 11.20 -10.56 -25.11
CA SER A 398 11.26 -11.82 -25.87
C SER A 398 9.96 -12.14 -26.62
N LEU A 399 8.81 -11.57 -26.18
CA LEU A 399 7.52 -11.71 -26.87
C LEU A 399 7.38 -10.84 -28.13
N GLY A 400 8.18 -9.76 -28.26
CA GLY A 400 8.15 -8.87 -29.42
C GLY A 400 6.84 -8.09 -29.59
N PHE A 401 6.14 -7.77 -28.48
CA PHE A 401 4.87 -7.07 -28.53
C PHE A 401 4.97 -5.68 -29.20
N ASP A 402 6.06 -4.95 -28.94
CA ASP A 402 6.35 -3.64 -29.51
C ASP A 402 6.44 -3.64 -31.05
N GLN A 403 6.87 -4.75 -31.64
CA GLN A 403 6.93 -4.92 -33.09
C GLN A 403 5.60 -5.43 -33.65
N ALA A 404 4.92 -6.33 -32.95
CA ALA A 404 3.66 -6.91 -33.39
C ALA A 404 2.54 -5.85 -33.44
N MET A 405 2.43 -4.97 -32.40
CA MET A 405 1.37 -3.97 -32.35
C MET A 405 1.42 -2.96 -33.51
N LYS A 406 2.59 -2.69 -34.07
CA LYS A 406 2.77 -1.79 -35.23
C LYS A 406 2.14 -2.30 -36.53
N LYS A 407 1.65 -3.55 -36.55
CA LYS A 407 0.93 -4.12 -37.70
C LYS A 407 -0.56 -3.76 -37.73
N ALA A 408 -1.08 -3.17 -36.65
CA ALA A 408 -2.42 -2.63 -36.55
C ALA A 408 -2.36 -1.10 -36.37
N THR A 409 -3.47 -0.41 -36.65
CA THR A 409 -3.63 0.99 -36.22
C THR A 409 -3.88 1.01 -34.73
N ILE A 410 -3.16 1.86 -33.99
CA ILE A 410 -3.20 1.93 -32.55
C ILE A 410 -3.91 3.19 -32.10
N VAL A 411 -4.98 3.02 -31.33
CA VAL A 411 -5.67 4.11 -30.64
C VAL A 411 -5.46 3.94 -29.14
N ALA A 412 -4.90 4.95 -28.48
CA ALA A 412 -4.81 4.98 -27.03
C ALA A 412 -5.90 5.86 -26.44
N ILE A 413 -6.63 5.33 -25.45
CA ILE A 413 -7.55 6.10 -24.62
C ILE A 413 -6.94 6.10 -23.21
N ALA A 414 -6.31 7.18 -22.79
CA ALA A 414 -5.51 7.17 -21.56
C ALA A 414 -5.42 8.54 -20.91
N ALA A 415 -5.35 8.56 -19.58
CA ALA A 415 -5.08 9.77 -18.82
C ALA A 415 -3.58 10.10 -18.78
N GLY A 416 -2.73 9.14 -18.43
CA GLY A 416 -1.28 9.30 -18.28
C GLY A 416 -0.48 8.81 -19.48
N LYS A 417 0.77 9.26 -19.60
CA LYS A 417 1.73 8.79 -20.58
C LYS A 417 2.34 7.44 -20.15
N ASN A 418 2.63 6.57 -21.10
CA ASN A 418 3.42 5.35 -20.92
C ASN A 418 4.05 4.89 -22.25
N GLU A 419 4.90 3.87 -22.22
CA GLU A 419 5.64 3.35 -23.37
C GLU A 419 4.72 2.90 -24.51
N THR A 420 3.57 2.33 -24.18
CA THR A 420 2.61 1.81 -25.16
C THR A 420 1.84 2.93 -25.83
N ASN A 421 1.27 3.85 -25.08
CA ASN A 421 0.49 4.95 -25.66
C ASN A 421 1.37 6.03 -26.31
N HIS A 422 2.68 6.05 -26.01
CA HIS A 422 3.65 6.86 -26.73
C HIS A 422 3.75 6.47 -28.22
N GLN A 423 3.51 5.20 -28.55
CA GLN A 423 3.55 4.66 -29.92
C GLN A 423 2.20 4.70 -30.64
N ALA A 424 1.14 5.23 -30.03
CA ALA A 424 -0.19 5.24 -30.63
C ALA A 424 -0.31 6.24 -31.80
N ASP A 425 -1.05 5.85 -32.86
CA ASP A 425 -1.37 6.67 -34.04
C ASP A 425 -2.39 7.76 -33.70
N LEU A 426 -3.29 7.46 -32.73
CA LEU A 426 -4.28 8.42 -32.22
C LEU A 426 -4.32 8.28 -30.69
N VAL A 427 -4.17 9.40 -29.99
CA VAL A 427 -4.32 9.48 -28.54
C VAL A 427 -5.54 10.33 -28.19
N LEU A 428 -6.44 9.75 -27.41
CA LEU A 428 -7.64 10.38 -26.88
C LEU A 428 -7.47 10.57 -25.38
N PRO A 429 -7.29 11.79 -24.88
CA PRO A 429 -7.11 12.06 -23.45
C PRO A 429 -8.33 11.65 -22.64
N ALA A 430 -8.12 10.79 -21.66
CA ALA A 430 -9.18 10.29 -20.76
C ALA A 430 -9.21 11.05 -19.43
N LEU A 431 -10.41 11.16 -18.85
CA LEU A 431 -10.59 11.55 -17.46
C LEU A 431 -10.08 10.43 -16.54
N THR A 432 -9.64 10.81 -15.37
CA THR A 432 -9.30 9.85 -14.31
C THR A 432 -10.56 9.34 -13.59
N ALA A 433 -10.42 8.28 -12.81
CA ALA A 433 -11.50 7.75 -11.98
C ALA A 433 -12.11 8.77 -10.99
N TYR A 434 -11.36 9.81 -10.64
CA TYR A 434 -11.81 10.88 -9.75
C TYR A 434 -12.65 11.96 -10.44
N GLU A 435 -12.68 11.95 -11.76
CA GLU A 435 -13.41 12.89 -12.61
C GLU A 435 -14.58 12.22 -13.37
N SER A 436 -14.74 10.89 -13.24
CA SER A 436 -15.69 10.08 -14.01
C SER A 436 -16.59 9.20 -13.15
N TRP A 437 -17.72 8.80 -13.72
CA TRP A 437 -18.65 7.83 -13.14
C TRP A 437 -18.18 6.41 -13.40
N GLY A 438 -18.61 5.49 -12.54
CA GLY A 438 -18.38 4.06 -12.64
C GLY A 438 -18.93 3.30 -11.46
N ASP A 439 -18.64 2.01 -11.40
CA ASP A 439 -18.96 1.15 -10.27
C ASP A 439 -17.94 0.03 -10.09
N ALA A 440 -18.05 -0.69 -8.99
CA ALA A 440 -17.26 -1.89 -8.75
C ALA A 440 -18.03 -2.91 -7.91
N ASN A 441 -17.84 -4.17 -8.24
CA ASN A 441 -18.39 -5.30 -7.49
C ASN A 441 -17.28 -6.33 -7.24
N PRO A 442 -16.36 -6.05 -6.30
CA PRO A 442 -15.18 -6.89 -6.09
C PRO A 442 -15.50 -8.26 -5.48
N ARG A 443 -16.65 -8.42 -4.84
CA ARG A 443 -17.14 -9.66 -4.23
C ARG A 443 -18.67 -9.66 -4.14
N PRO A 444 -19.32 -10.85 -4.07
CA PRO A 444 -20.76 -10.92 -3.83
C PRO A 444 -21.19 -10.08 -2.62
N GLY A 445 -22.21 -9.26 -2.82
CA GLY A 445 -22.74 -8.37 -1.79
C GLY A 445 -22.02 -7.03 -1.61
N ILE A 446 -20.95 -6.74 -2.35
CA ILE A 446 -20.27 -5.44 -2.30
C ILE A 446 -20.50 -4.72 -3.63
N PHE A 447 -21.41 -3.75 -3.64
CA PHE A 447 -21.69 -2.89 -4.78
C PHE A 447 -21.19 -1.48 -4.46
N SER A 448 -20.04 -1.10 -5.01
CA SER A 448 -19.40 0.20 -4.79
C SER A 448 -19.73 1.14 -5.94
N LEU A 449 -20.07 2.38 -5.63
CA LEU A 449 -20.30 3.41 -6.63
C LEU A 449 -19.08 4.32 -6.75
N GLN A 450 -18.63 4.55 -7.97
CA GLN A 450 -17.64 5.56 -8.30
C GLN A 450 -18.37 6.80 -8.81
N GLN A 451 -18.32 7.89 -8.03
CA GLN A 451 -18.80 9.20 -8.46
C GLN A 451 -17.62 10.14 -8.66
N PRO A 452 -17.71 11.11 -9.61
CA PRO A 452 -16.72 12.17 -9.74
C PRO A 452 -16.69 12.99 -8.46
N VAL A 453 -15.46 13.35 -8.00
CA VAL A 453 -15.24 14.09 -6.75
C VAL A 453 -14.98 15.58 -7.00
N MET A 454 -14.79 15.94 -8.26
CA MET A 454 -14.64 17.31 -8.75
C MET A 454 -14.95 17.38 -10.25
N ALA A 455 -15.08 18.59 -10.78
CA ALA A 455 -15.11 18.81 -12.22
C ALA A 455 -13.73 18.47 -12.83
N PRO A 456 -13.66 18.10 -14.11
CA PRO A 456 -12.40 17.84 -14.79
C PRO A 456 -11.36 18.95 -14.57
N VAL A 457 -10.10 18.55 -14.39
CA VAL A 457 -8.99 19.51 -14.24
C VAL A 457 -8.87 20.32 -15.54
N ASN A 458 -9.08 21.62 -15.47
CA ASN A 458 -9.23 22.51 -16.63
C ASN A 458 -7.98 22.66 -17.51
N MET A 459 -6.82 22.17 -17.05
CA MET A 459 -5.59 22.14 -17.85
C MET A 459 -5.59 21.03 -18.92
N PHE A 460 -6.49 20.05 -18.80
CA PHE A 460 -6.58 18.90 -19.68
C PHE A 460 -7.92 18.93 -20.43
N ASP A 461 -7.85 18.95 -21.76
CA ASP A 461 -9.02 18.78 -22.62
C ASP A 461 -9.30 17.28 -22.77
N ALA A 462 -9.71 16.64 -21.65
CA ALA A 462 -9.96 15.22 -21.53
C ALA A 462 -11.47 14.93 -21.45
N ARG A 463 -11.88 13.73 -21.86
CA ARG A 463 -13.27 13.28 -21.83
C ARG A 463 -13.38 11.93 -21.12
N ALA A 464 -14.56 11.66 -20.56
CA ALA A 464 -14.83 10.32 -20.05
C ALA A 464 -14.68 9.31 -21.20
N ARG A 465 -13.92 8.27 -20.99
CA ARG A 465 -13.64 7.23 -21.98
C ARG A 465 -14.92 6.65 -22.55
N GLU A 466 -15.86 6.32 -21.67
CA GLU A 466 -17.13 5.70 -22.00
C GLU A 466 -18.03 6.64 -22.82
N ASP A 467 -17.97 7.95 -22.55
CA ASP A 467 -18.71 8.96 -23.33
C ASP A 467 -18.17 9.07 -24.75
N VAL A 468 -16.84 8.94 -24.92
CA VAL A 468 -16.21 8.89 -26.26
C VAL A 468 -16.70 7.66 -27.01
N LEU A 469 -16.78 6.50 -26.34
CA LEU A 469 -17.26 5.25 -26.93
C LEU A 469 -18.76 5.31 -27.28
N ILE A 470 -19.62 5.81 -26.37
CA ILE A 470 -21.06 6.00 -26.63
C ILE A 470 -21.27 6.90 -27.84
N THR A 471 -20.56 8.01 -27.89
CA THR A 471 -20.70 8.99 -28.98
C THR A 471 -20.29 8.36 -30.33
N ALA A 472 -19.19 7.60 -30.35
CA ALA A 472 -18.76 6.89 -31.55
C ALA A 472 -19.77 5.83 -32.00
N ALA A 473 -20.31 5.03 -31.07
CA ALA A 473 -21.31 4.02 -31.40
C ALA A 473 -22.56 4.65 -32.02
N LYS A 474 -23.07 5.75 -31.45
CA LYS A 474 -24.25 6.48 -31.99
C LYS A 474 -24.02 7.08 -33.38
N GLN A 475 -22.81 7.52 -33.69
CA GLN A 475 -22.47 8.01 -35.04
C GLN A 475 -22.40 6.86 -36.06
N ILE A 476 -21.97 5.68 -35.61
CA ILE A 476 -21.91 4.48 -36.47
C ILE A 476 -23.29 3.87 -36.67
N ASN A 477 -24.01 3.70 -35.57
CA ASN A 477 -25.38 3.18 -35.54
C ASN A 477 -26.26 4.08 -34.66
N PRO A 478 -27.12 4.92 -35.23
CA PRO A 478 -28.00 5.83 -34.47
C PRO A 478 -28.96 5.14 -33.48
N GLN A 479 -29.16 3.83 -33.62
CA GLN A 479 -29.97 3.05 -32.69
C GLN A 479 -29.19 2.53 -31.47
N SER A 480 -27.88 2.63 -31.50
CA SER A 480 -27.03 2.24 -30.38
C SER A 480 -27.27 3.14 -29.17
N PHE A 481 -27.31 2.56 -27.98
CA PHE A 481 -27.49 3.29 -26.72
C PHE A 481 -28.62 4.33 -26.75
N THR A 482 -29.79 4.00 -27.36
CA THR A 482 -30.86 4.92 -27.68
C THR A 482 -31.34 5.76 -26.50
N GLU A 483 -31.42 5.19 -25.32
CA GLU A 483 -31.90 5.87 -24.11
C GLU A 483 -30.77 6.32 -23.15
N ILE A 484 -29.54 6.30 -23.60
CA ILE A 484 -28.34 6.61 -22.80
C ILE A 484 -27.65 7.80 -23.44
N SER A 485 -27.61 8.94 -22.75
CA SER A 485 -26.95 10.14 -23.27
C SER A 485 -25.43 10.13 -23.02
N ASN A 486 -25.04 9.61 -21.89
CA ASN A 486 -23.68 9.51 -21.40
C ASN A 486 -23.53 8.33 -20.44
N TYR A 487 -22.33 8.07 -19.96
CA TYR A 487 -22.05 6.92 -19.08
C TYR A 487 -22.71 7.04 -17.69
N ARG A 488 -22.91 8.26 -17.19
CA ARG A 488 -23.70 8.48 -15.96
C ARG A 488 -25.11 7.91 -16.09
N ASP A 489 -25.76 8.14 -17.25
CA ASP A 489 -27.10 7.61 -17.50
C ASP A 489 -27.10 6.08 -17.55
N TYR A 490 -26.03 5.48 -18.09
CA TYR A 490 -25.85 4.02 -18.09
C TYR A 490 -25.77 3.48 -16.66
N ILE A 491 -24.86 4.03 -15.82
CA ILE A 491 -24.72 3.66 -14.42
C ILE A 491 -26.03 3.87 -13.65
N TYR A 492 -26.69 5.01 -13.84
CA TYR A 492 -27.95 5.32 -13.17
C TYR A 492 -29.05 4.29 -13.48
N LYS A 493 -29.19 3.87 -14.75
CA LYS A 493 -30.13 2.82 -15.15
C LYS A 493 -29.79 1.45 -14.59
N LEU A 494 -28.51 1.10 -14.61
CA LEU A 494 -28.03 -0.15 -14.03
C LEU A 494 -28.34 -0.23 -12.52
N TRP A 495 -28.08 0.84 -11.80
CA TRP A 495 -28.36 0.92 -10.37
C TRP A 495 -29.87 0.96 -10.06
N ALA A 496 -30.68 1.48 -10.96
CA ALA A 496 -32.16 1.35 -10.87
C ALA A 496 -32.60 -0.11 -11.00
N GLN A 497 -31.98 -0.91 -11.86
CA GLN A 497 -32.26 -2.36 -11.94
C GLN A 497 -31.79 -3.11 -10.67
N ILE A 498 -30.60 -2.78 -10.14
CA ILE A 498 -30.12 -3.33 -8.85
C ILE A 498 -31.14 -3.02 -7.74
N HIS A 499 -31.66 -1.79 -7.69
CA HIS A 499 -32.69 -1.38 -6.73
C HIS A 499 -33.97 -2.20 -6.89
N GLN A 500 -34.53 -2.30 -8.09
CA GLN A 500 -35.77 -3.03 -8.36
C GLN A 500 -35.69 -4.50 -7.94
N ASN A 501 -34.54 -5.11 -8.10
CA ASN A 501 -34.33 -6.53 -7.83
C ASN A 501 -34.06 -6.85 -6.34
N ARG A 502 -33.67 -5.86 -5.53
CA ARG A 502 -33.12 -6.12 -4.19
C ARG A 502 -33.68 -5.21 -3.09
N TYR A 503 -34.22 -4.02 -3.40
CA TYR A 503 -34.56 -3.00 -2.41
C TYR A 503 -35.98 -2.49 -2.58
N PHE A 504 -36.54 -1.86 -1.52
CA PHE A 504 -37.87 -1.30 -1.50
C PHE A 504 -37.81 0.22 -1.34
N GLY A 505 -38.87 0.88 -1.80
CA GLY A 505 -39.08 2.33 -1.70
C GLY A 505 -38.68 3.08 -2.98
N PRO A 506 -38.72 4.42 -2.97
CA PRO A 506 -38.37 5.23 -4.13
C PRO A 506 -36.87 5.12 -4.47
N PHE A 507 -36.59 4.96 -5.76
CA PHE A 507 -35.21 4.84 -6.24
C PHE A 507 -34.35 6.08 -5.92
N GLU A 508 -34.90 7.29 -5.99
CA GLU A 508 -34.15 8.52 -5.68
C GLU A 508 -33.60 8.52 -4.26
N ASN A 509 -34.37 8.06 -3.27
CA ASN A 509 -33.90 7.96 -1.90
C ASN A 509 -32.79 6.93 -1.75
N PHE A 510 -32.88 5.82 -2.47
CA PHE A 510 -31.84 4.80 -2.54
C PHE A 510 -30.58 5.37 -3.19
N TRP A 511 -30.72 6.09 -4.31
CA TRP A 511 -29.60 6.67 -5.04
C TRP A 511 -28.81 7.69 -4.19
N ILE A 512 -29.52 8.61 -3.52
CA ILE A 512 -28.90 9.60 -2.61
C ILE A 512 -28.12 8.89 -1.50
N LYS A 513 -28.71 7.90 -0.83
CA LYS A 513 -28.04 7.13 0.22
C LYS A 513 -26.81 6.39 -0.32
N THR A 514 -26.88 5.89 -1.54
CA THR A 514 -25.76 5.20 -2.19
C THR A 514 -24.60 6.18 -2.48
N LEU A 515 -24.90 7.40 -2.93
CA LEU A 515 -23.90 8.45 -3.11
C LEU A 515 -23.23 8.81 -1.77
N GLU A 516 -24.01 8.93 -0.70
CA GLU A 516 -23.50 9.26 0.65
C GLU A 516 -22.66 8.13 1.25
N SER A 517 -23.06 6.87 1.04
CA SER A 517 -22.36 5.71 1.61
C SER A 517 -21.21 5.20 0.73
N GLY A 518 -21.16 5.60 -0.56
CA GLY A 518 -20.22 5.10 -1.57
C GLY A 518 -20.56 3.73 -2.11
N GLY A 519 -21.82 3.27 -1.89
CA GLY A 519 -22.29 1.98 -2.37
C GLY A 519 -23.29 1.31 -1.46
N VAL A 520 -23.57 0.05 -1.75
CA VAL A 520 -24.42 -0.84 -0.95
C VAL A 520 -23.64 -2.07 -0.54
N PHE A 521 -23.66 -2.37 0.75
CA PHE A 521 -22.81 -3.40 1.34
C PHE A 521 -23.68 -4.39 2.12
N GLU A 522 -23.75 -5.62 1.63
CA GLU A 522 -24.49 -6.73 2.22
C GLU A 522 -23.55 -7.63 3.01
N ALA A 523 -24.06 -8.29 4.05
CA ALA A 523 -23.31 -9.29 4.77
C ALA A 523 -22.99 -10.49 3.85
N PRO A 524 -21.78 -11.05 3.90
CA PRO A 524 -21.42 -12.20 3.10
C PRO A 524 -22.23 -13.44 3.49
N ARG A 525 -22.64 -14.23 2.49
CA ARG A 525 -23.23 -15.55 2.69
C ARG A 525 -22.27 -16.60 2.20
N TRP A 526 -22.06 -17.65 3.00
CA TRP A 526 -21.06 -18.67 2.74
C TRP A 526 -21.70 -19.94 2.23
N SER A 527 -21.08 -20.58 1.23
CA SER A 527 -21.46 -21.90 0.74
C SER A 527 -21.19 -22.95 1.82
N SER A 528 -22.18 -23.85 2.04
CA SER A 528 -22.06 -24.94 3.01
C SER A 528 -21.51 -26.23 2.40
N ALA A 529 -21.35 -26.31 1.07
CA ALA A 529 -21.01 -27.54 0.36
C ALA A 529 -19.91 -27.29 -0.66
N VAL A 530 -18.66 -27.33 -0.19
CA VAL A 530 -17.48 -27.31 -1.06
C VAL A 530 -16.68 -28.57 -0.80
N ASN A 531 -16.47 -29.39 -1.84
CA ASN A 531 -15.73 -30.63 -1.77
C ASN A 531 -14.60 -30.64 -2.78
N LEU A 532 -13.49 -31.28 -2.42
CA LEU A 532 -12.39 -31.54 -3.34
C LEU A 532 -12.83 -32.49 -4.45
N GLN A 533 -12.56 -32.11 -5.70
CA GLN A 533 -12.89 -32.92 -6.90
C GLN A 533 -11.75 -33.89 -7.25
N ASN A 534 -12.08 -35.01 -7.93
CA ASN A 534 -11.08 -36.00 -8.36
C ASN A 534 -10.11 -35.45 -9.42
N GLU A 535 -10.52 -34.42 -10.15
CA GLU A 535 -9.80 -33.76 -11.23
C GLU A 535 -8.44 -33.23 -10.78
N VAL A 536 -8.22 -32.99 -9.49
CA VAL A 536 -6.90 -32.59 -8.94
C VAL A 536 -5.81 -33.60 -9.26
N THR A 537 -6.13 -34.88 -9.40
CA THR A 537 -5.15 -35.93 -9.73
C THR A 537 -4.67 -35.88 -11.20
N SER A 538 -5.34 -35.12 -12.04
CA SER A 538 -4.89 -34.88 -13.43
C SER A 538 -3.77 -33.84 -13.53
N VAL A 539 -3.51 -33.11 -12.45
CA VAL A 539 -2.50 -32.03 -12.40
C VAL A 539 -1.28 -32.51 -11.63
N ALA A 540 -0.31 -33.06 -12.37
CA ALA A 540 0.95 -33.50 -11.76
C ALA A 540 1.90 -32.29 -11.58
N PHE A 541 2.40 -32.10 -10.36
CA PHE A 541 3.46 -31.10 -10.14
C PHE A 541 4.81 -31.64 -10.65
N GLN A 542 5.52 -30.79 -11.38
CA GLN A 542 6.90 -31.02 -11.81
C GLN A 542 7.77 -29.87 -11.37
N ILE A 543 8.99 -30.15 -10.92
CA ILE A 543 9.93 -29.06 -10.56
C ILE A 543 10.16 -28.19 -11.81
N PRO A 544 9.93 -26.88 -11.72
CA PRO A 544 10.08 -26.00 -12.87
C PRO A 544 11.49 -26.07 -13.43
N SER A 545 11.61 -26.33 -14.74
CA SER A 545 12.90 -26.31 -15.43
C SER A 545 13.39 -24.88 -15.63
N THR A 546 14.10 -24.34 -14.64
CA THR A 546 14.83 -23.10 -14.80
C THR A 546 16.08 -23.36 -15.63
N GLY A 547 15.99 -23.22 -16.96
CA GLY A 547 17.14 -23.43 -17.87
C GLY A 547 18.26 -22.40 -17.61
N GLY A 548 19.50 -22.81 -17.84
CA GLY A 548 20.68 -21.93 -17.73
C GLY A 548 21.59 -22.23 -16.53
N SER A 549 22.78 -21.65 -16.56
CA SER A 549 23.70 -21.57 -15.43
C SER A 549 23.39 -20.36 -14.56
N GLY A 550 23.86 -20.34 -13.33
CA GLY A 550 23.74 -19.17 -12.43
C GLY A 550 22.62 -19.28 -11.41
N LEU A 551 22.16 -18.13 -10.94
CA LEU A 551 21.18 -18.00 -9.87
C LEU A 551 19.75 -17.84 -10.41
N ALA A 552 18.76 -18.37 -9.71
CA ALA A 552 17.35 -18.16 -10.08
C ALA A 552 17.01 -16.66 -10.01
N LEU A 553 16.43 -16.12 -11.10
CA LEU A 553 15.98 -14.74 -11.16
C LEU A 553 14.55 -14.65 -10.65
N ILE A 554 14.35 -13.78 -9.67
CA ILE A 554 13.05 -13.54 -9.05
C ILE A 554 12.67 -12.06 -9.27
N PRO A 555 11.72 -11.77 -10.17
CA PRO A 555 11.07 -10.47 -10.24
C PRO A 555 10.22 -10.24 -8.98
N ALA A 556 10.67 -9.36 -8.11
CA ALA A 556 10.02 -9.11 -6.82
C ALA A 556 8.85 -8.13 -6.97
N PRO A 557 7.69 -8.37 -6.36
CA PRO A 557 6.62 -7.38 -6.38
C PRO A 557 7.03 -6.10 -5.64
N SER A 558 6.49 -4.96 -6.09
CA SER A 558 6.70 -3.68 -5.43
C SER A 558 5.39 -3.14 -4.89
N ILE A 559 5.32 -2.95 -3.57
CA ILE A 559 4.14 -2.38 -2.90
C ILE A 559 3.85 -0.94 -3.35
N PHE A 560 4.84 -0.22 -3.91
CA PHE A 560 4.69 1.18 -4.34
C PHE A 560 4.50 1.34 -5.84
N HIS A 561 5.13 0.46 -6.64
CA HIS A 561 5.16 0.64 -8.09
C HIS A 561 4.25 -0.34 -8.82
N LEU A 562 3.88 -1.49 -8.20
CA LEU A 562 3.15 -2.58 -8.83
C LEU A 562 3.83 -3.01 -10.14
N ASP A 563 3.10 -2.92 -11.26
CA ASP A 563 3.56 -3.19 -12.62
C ASP A 563 4.23 -1.98 -13.32
N GLY A 564 4.50 -0.90 -12.57
CA GLY A 564 5.07 0.36 -13.06
C GLY A 564 4.14 1.57 -12.93
N ARG A 565 2.82 1.36 -12.78
CA ARG A 565 1.84 2.46 -12.71
C ARG A 565 2.02 3.39 -11.50
N GLY A 566 2.71 2.95 -10.46
CA GLY A 566 3.06 3.76 -9.31
C GLY A 566 4.33 4.60 -9.49
N ALA A 567 5.16 4.32 -10.51
CA ALA A 567 6.49 4.91 -10.66
C ALA A 567 6.47 6.44 -10.92
N ASN A 568 5.47 6.95 -11.66
CA ASN A 568 5.35 8.39 -11.92
C ASN A 568 4.60 9.16 -10.81
N LYS A 569 4.72 8.69 -9.55
CA LYS A 569 4.17 9.36 -8.36
C LYS A 569 5.30 9.76 -7.42
N PRO A 570 5.59 11.05 -7.27
CA PRO A 570 6.75 11.52 -6.49
C PRO A 570 6.79 11.00 -5.06
N TRP A 571 5.64 10.93 -4.36
CA TRP A 571 5.60 10.41 -2.99
C TRP A 571 6.00 8.93 -2.91
N LEU A 572 5.64 8.12 -3.90
CA LEU A 572 5.96 6.69 -3.91
C LEU A 572 7.42 6.44 -4.26
N GLN A 573 8.01 7.26 -5.16
CA GLN A 573 9.43 7.19 -5.48
C GLN A 573 10.33 7.54 -4.29
N GLU A 574 9.91 8.49 -3.44
CA GLU A 574 10.72 8.91 -2.28
C GLU A 574 10.35 8.18 -0.98
N THR A 575 9.33 7.33 -0.98
CA THR A 575 9.02 6.48 0.18
C THR A 575 9.97 5.28 0.19
N PRO A 576 10.75 5.07 1.28
CA PRO A 576 11.71 3.96 1.35
C PRO A 576 11.03 2.60 1.22
N HIS A 577 11.60 1.74 0.38
CA HIS A 577 11.14 0.36 0.28
C HIS A 577 11.24 -0.33 1.66
N PRO A 578 10.21 -1.04 2.12
CA PRO A 578 10.16 -1.53 3.50
C PRO A 578 11.35 -2.39 3.92
N ILE A 579 11.86 -3.25 3.03
CA ILE A 579 12.95 -4.17 3.34
C ILE A 579 14.32 -3.52 3.07
N SER A 580 14.56 -2.97 1.89
CA SER A 580 15.87 -2.44 1.49
C SER A 580 16.14 -1.02 1.93
N GLN A 581 15.11 -0.23 2.24
CA GLN A 581 15.15 1.22 2.51
C GLN A 581 15.70 2.06 1.33
N ILE A 582 15.72 1.48 0.13
CA ILE A 582 16.15 2.15 -1.10
C ILE A 582 14.99 2.96 -1.67
N VAL A 583 15.33 4.13 -2.24
CA VAL A 583 14.42 5.05 -2.93
C VAL A 583 14.97 5.38 -4.31
N TRP A 584 14.10 5.75 -5.26
CA TRP A 584 14.43 6.26 -6.60
C TRP A 584 15.26 5.30 -7.48
N ASP A 585 15.25 3.99 -7.21
CA ASP A 585 16.08 3.04 -7.96
C ASP A 585 15.53 1.61 -7.89
N SER A 586 16.17 0.72 -8.69
CA SER A 586 16.12 -0.74 -8.52
C SER A 586 17.45 -1.23 -7.93
N TRP A 587 17.44 -2.44 -7.37
CA TRP A 587 18.61 -3.10 -6.82
C TRP A 587 18.56 -4.59 -7.11
N VAL A 588 19.72 -5.24 -7.05
CA VAL A 588 19.84 -6.70 -7.05
C VAL A 588 20.01 -7.16 -5.61
N GLU A 589 19.03 -7.85 -5.08
CA GLU A 589 19.13 -8.49 -3.78
C GLU A 589 19.82 -9.84 -3.94
N ILE A 590 20.88 -10.07 -3.16
CA ILE A 590 21.69 -11.28 -3.20
C ILE A 590 22.15 -11.66 -1.80
N HIS A 591 22.20 -12.98 -1.52
CA HIS A 591 22.68 -13.49 -0.23
C HIS A 591 24.17 -13.18 -0.03
N PRO A 592 24.60 -12.73 1.18
CA PRO A 592 26.00 -12.38 1.45
C PRO A 592 27.00 -13.51 1.17
N ASP A 593 26.66 -14.76 1.46
CA ASP A 593 27.53 -15.92 1.16
C ASP A 593 27.72 -16.12 -0.35
N THR A 594 26.67 -15.90 -1.13
CA THR A 594 26.72 -15.99 -2.60
C THR A 594 27.52 -14.85 -3.19
N ALA A 595 27.29 -13.62 -2.70
CA ALA A 595 28.07 -12.45 -3.09
C ALA A 595 29.56 -12.64 -2.81
N LYS A 596 29.91 -13.17 -1.64
CA LYS A 596 31.30 -13.48 -1.25
C LYS A 596 31.93 -14.50 -2.19
N LYS A 597 31.22 -15.57 -2.56
CA LYS A 597 31.69 -16.59 -3.54
C LYS A 597 31.97 -15.99 -4.91
N LEU A 598 31.14 -15.01 -5.33
CA LEU A 598 31.26 -14.32 -6.61
C LEU A 598 32.22 -13.11 -6.59
N GLY A 599 32.80 -12.76 -5.42
CA GLY A 599 33.66 -11.58 -5.26
C GLY A 599 32.93 -10.24 -5.36
N ILE A 600 31.64 -10.21 -5.02
CA ILE A 600 30.76 -9.05 -5.11
C ILE A 600 30.67 -8.37 -3.75
N ALA A 601 30.83 -7.04 -3.72
CA ALA A 601 30.69 -6.24 -2.52
C ALA A 601 29.35 -5.50 -2.49
N GLU A 602 28.91 -5.12 -1.29
CA GLU A 602 27.75 -4.23 -1.08
C GLU A 602 27.91 -2.96 -1.92
N ARG A 603 26.81 -2.49 -2.54
CA ARG A 603 26.75 -1.29 -3.39
C ARG A 603 27.64 -1.32 -4.65
N SER A 604 28.20 -2.47 -5.03
CA SER A 604 28.83 -2.62 -6.35
C SER A 604 27.76 -2.77 -7.43
N VAL A 605 28.10 -2.44 -8.67
CA VAL A 605 27.24 -2.69 -9.83
C VAL A 605 27.59 -4.05 -10.41
N VAL A 606 26.57 -4.88 -10.63
CA VAL A 606 26.69 -6.16 -11.32
C VAL A 606 25.95 -6.14 -12.64
N GLU A 607 26.44 -6.88 -13.61
CA GLU A 607 25.70 -7.23 -14.81
C GLU A 607 24.98 -8.56 -14.56
N LEU A 608 23.68 -8.57 -14.74
CA LEU A 608 22.88 -9.78 -14.82
C LEU A 608 22.70 -10.15 -16.28
N ARG A 609 23.06 -11.36 -16.66
CA ARG A 609 23.06 -11.81 -18.05
C ARG A 609 22.42 -13.18 -18.19
N ASN A 610 21.64 -13.33 -19.26
CA ASN A 610 21.14 -14.63 -19.74
C ASN A 610 20.95 -14.61 -21.26
N ALA A 611 20.27 -15.62 -21.80
CA ALA A 611 20.03 -15.73 -23.24
C ALA A 611 19.13 -14.61 -23.81
N GLN A 612 18.34 -13.91 -22.99
CA GLN A 612 17.43 -12.84 -23.41
C GLN A 612 18.11 -11.48 -23.48
N GLY A 613 19.19 -11.29 -22.71
CA GLY A 613 19.90 -10.02 -22.68
C GLY A 613 20.73 -9.83 -21.41
N SER A 614 21.05 -8.58 -21.14
CA SER A 614 21.74 -8.18 -19.91
C SER A 614 21.21 -6.84 -19.35
N LEU A 615 21.34 -6.66 -18.05
CA LEU A 615 21.07 -5.39 -17.37
C LEU A 615 22.08 -5.16 -16.23
N ASN A 616 22.30 -3.89 -15.89
CA ASN A 616 23.18 -3.49 -14.80
C ASN A 616 22.39 -2.91 -13.64
N ALA A 617 22.61 -3.42 -12.42
CA ALA A 617 21.98 -2.88 -11.23
C ALA A 617 22.92 -2.92 -10.02
N THR A 618 22.65 -2.09 -9.03
CA THR A 618 23.44 -1.99 -7.80
C THR A 618 23.04 -3.11 -6.83
N VAL A 619 24.03 -3.70 -6.18
CA VAL A 619 23.84 -4.81 -5.24
C VAL A 619 23.37 -4.30 -3.87
N TYR A 620 22.39 -5.01 -3.33
CA TYR A 620 21.94 -4.97 -1.94
C TYR A 620 22.14 -6.36 -1.31
N LEU A 621 22.97 -6.45 -0.27
CA LEU A 621 23.21 -7.71 0.44
C LEU A 621 22.12 -7.97 1.47
N SER A 622 21.48 -9.13 1.38
CA SER A 622 20.39 -9.51 2.28
C SER A 622 20.46 -10.97 2.69
N TYR A 623 20.28 -11.23 3.99
CA TYR A 623 20.09 -12.61 4.50
C TYR A 623 18.65 -13.12 4.29
N THR A 624 17.75 -12.29 3.76
CA THR A 624 16.33 -12.62 3.56
C THR A 624 16.03 -13.22 2.19
N ILE A 625 17.07 -13.64 1.45
CA ILE A 625 16.96 -14.32 0.15
C ILE A 625 17.75 -15.63 0.16
N HIS A 626 17.25 -16.63 -0.58
CA HIS A 626 17.94 -17.92 -0.74
C HIS A 626 19.31 -17.77 -1.43
N ARG A 627 20.27 -18.63 -1.08
CA ARG A 627 21.64 -18.58 -1.61
C ARG A 627 21.73 -18.79 -3.13
N ASP A 628 20.76 -19.50 -3.73
CA ASP A 628 20.71 -19.82 -5.15
C ASP A 628 19.78 -18.91 -5.95
N ALA A 629 19.39 -17.76 -5.38
CA ALA A 629 18.49 -16.81 -5.99
C ALA A 629 19.04 -15.38 -5.96
N VAL A 630 18.56 -14.55 -6.89
CA VAL A 630 18.64 -13.08 -6.87
C VAL A 630 17.28 -12.50 -7.13
N ALA A 631 16.95 -11.39 -6.46
CA ALA A 631 15.68 -10.69 -6.66
C ALA A 631 15.91 -9.25 -7.15
N ILE A 632 15.00 -8.77 -8.01
CA ILE A 632 14.96 -7.38 -8.49
C ILE A 632 13.52 -6.89 -8.44
N PRO A 633 13.24 -5.70 -7.88
CA PRO A 633 11.90 -5.14 -7.87
C PRO A 633 11.35 -4.86 -9.26
N ILE A 634 10.07 -5.18 -9.47
CA ILE A 634 9.27 -4.82 -10.66
C ILE A 634 8.84 -3.35 -10.55
N GLY A 635 8.60 -2.71 -11.70
CA GLY A 635 7.90 -1.43 -11.79
C GLY A 635 8.81 -0.21 -11.89
N GLN A 636 10.10 -0.40 -12.14
CA GLN A 636 11.07 0.64 -12.51
C GLN A 636 11.62 0.38 -13.92
N GLY A 637 12.47 1.26 -14.44
CA GLY A 637 13.09 1.17 -15.77
C GLY A 637 12.21 1.73 -16.88
N HIS A 638 11.38 2.72 -16.58
CA HIS A 638 10.56 3.45 -17.54
C HIS A 638 11.36 4.34 -18.48
N THR A 639 10.80 4.56 -19.67
CA THR A 639 11.40 5.39 -20.75
C THR A 639 10.45 6.43 -21.34
N ALA A 640 9.16 6.35 -21.06
CA ALA A 640 8.13 7.23 -21.59
C ALA A 640 6.92 7.44 -20.66
N SER A 641 7.11 7.21 -19.35
CA SER A 641 6.03 7.33 -18.35
C SER A 641 6.04 8.66 -17.59
N GLY A 642 7.08 9.49 -17.78
CA GLY A 642 7.18 10.83 -17.22
C GLY A 642 8.44 11.05 -16.38
N ILE A 643 8.73 12.31 -16.10
CA ILE A 643 9.99 12.78 -15.51
C ILE A 643 10.32 12.14 -14.15
N VAL A 644 9.31 11.69 -13.41
CA VAL A 644 9.49 11.07 -12.09
C VAL A 644 9.79 9.57 -12.21
N ALA A 645 9.41 8.93 -13.32
CA ALA A 645 9.60 7.51 -13.57
C ALA A 645 10.80 7.22 -14.51
N ASP A 646 10.97 8.08 -15.53
CA ASP A 646 11.91 7.80 -16.62
C ASP A 646 13.37 7.88 -16.17
N GLY A 647 14.13 6.85 -16.55
CA GLY A 647 15.56 6.77 -16.28
C GLY A 647 15.94 6.34 -14.85
N PHE A 648 14.97 5.93 -14.03
CA PHE A 648 15.23 5.35 -12.71
C PHE A 648 15.12 3.82 -12.76
N GLY A 649 16.08 3.15 -12.15
CA GLY A 649 16.11 1.69 -12.04
C GLY A 649 16.22 0.96 -13.39
N VAL A 650 15.82 -0.31 -13.37
CA VAL A 650 15.84 -1.21 -14.54
C VAL A 650 14.54 -2.02 -14.60
N ASN A 651 14.16 -2.43 -15.82
CA ASN A 651 13.04 -3.33 -16.00
C ASN A 651 13.52 -4.80 -16.01
N VAL A 652 13.27 -5.52 -14.93
CA VAL A 652 13.66 -6.93 -14.78
C VAL A 652 12.96 -7.85 -15.78
N LEU A 653 11.77 -7.48 -16.27
CA LEU A 653 11.00 -8.28 -17.22
C LEU A 653 11.72 -8.44 -18.57
N ASP A 654 12.65 -7.56 -18.88
CA ASP A 654 13.48 -7.64 -20.10
C ASP A 654 14.37 -8.90 -20.15
N LEU A 655 14.68 -9.52 -19.01
CA LEU A 655 15.45 -10.77 -18.92
C LEU A 655 14.57 -12.02 -18.95
N LEU A 656 13.26 -11.90 -18.99
CA LEU A 656 12.37 -13.06 -18.94
C LEU A 656 12.19 -13.71 -20.32
N PRO A 657 12.25 -15.06 -20.41
CA PRO A 657 11.81 -15.79 -21.60
C PRO A 657 10.28 -15.79 -21.69
N ALA A 658 9.77 -16.08 -22.89
CA ALA A 658 8.33 -16.26 -23.16
C ALA A 658 7.82 -17.63 -22.67
N LYS A 659 8.03 -17.96 -21.40
CA LYS A 659 7.53 -19.19 -20.77
C LYS A 659 6.22 -18.92 -20.05
N THR A 660 5.36 -19.93 -20.01
CA THR A 660 4.01 -19.81 -19.46
C THR A 660 3.63 -21.00 -18.62
N ASP A 661 2.69 -20.79 -17.68
CA ASP A 661 2.01 -21.87 -16.97
C ASP A 661 1.22 -22.77 -17.93
N GLU A 662 1.32 -24.06 -17.75
CA GLU A 662 0.78 -25.07 -18.68
C GLU A 662 -0.76 -25.04 -18.76
N HIS A 663 -1.44 -24.67 -17.70
CA HIS A 663 -2.90 -24.75 -17.61
C HIS A 663 -3.62 -23.45 -18.00
N THR A 664 -2.95 -22.30 -17.88
CA THR A 664 -3.56 -20.97 -18.09
C THR A 664 -2.88 -20.16 -19.19
N GLY A 665 -1.65 -20.54 -19.59
CA GLY A 665 -0.83 -19.70 -20.45
C GLY A 665 -0.35 -18.40 -19.79
N ASN A 666 -0.47 -18.25 -18.48
CA ASN A 666 0.10 -17.11 -17.76
C ASN A 666 1.62 -17.08 -17.87
N LEU A 667 2.18 -15.88 -18.01
CA LEU A 667 3.63 -15.69 -18.02
C LEU A 667 4.23 -16.21 -16.72
N ALA A 668 5.25 -17.03 -16.85
CA ALA A 668 6.04 -17.53 -15.76
C ALA A 668 7.13 -16.49 -15.40
N LEU A 669 6.91 -15.74 -14.34
CA LEU A 669 7.87 -14.71 -13.89
C LEU A 669 9.12 -15.36 -13.28
N ILE A 670 8.96 -16.47 -12.57
CA ILE A 670 10.08 -17.28 -12.05
C ILE A 670 10.36 -18.43 -13.04
N SER A 671 11.11 -18.15 -14.08
CA SER A 671 11.27 -19.06 -15.24
C SER A 671 12.68 -19.14 -15.79
N THR A 672 13.65 -18.40 -15.23
CA THR A 672 15.00 -18.30 -15.77
C THR A 672 16.05 -18.15 -14.69
N LYS A 673 17.28 -18.46 -15.04
CA LYS A 673 18.50 -18.16 -14.26
C LYS A 673 19.30 -17.07 -14.95
N VAL A 674 20.14 -16.40 -14.16
CA VAL A 674 21.07 -15.36 -14.63
C VAL A 674 22.47 -15.57 -14.08
N ASP A 675 23.45 -15.27 -14.90
CA ASP A 675 24.82 -15.12 -14.45
C ASP A 675 24.98 -13.72 -13.83
N VAL A 676 25.57 -13.65 -12.64
CA VAL A 676 25.84 -12.39 -11.92
C VAL A 676 27.31 -12.06 -12.06
N ILE A 677 27.60 -11.03 -12.84
CA ILE A 677 28.97 -10.69 -13.25
C ILE A 677 29.37 -9.36 -12.60
N PRO A 678 30.44 -9.31 -11.78
CA PRO A 678 30.96 -8.06 -11.26
C PRO A 678 31.39 -7.10 -12.39
N THR A 679 31.09 -5.81 -12.23
CA THR A 679 31.51 -4.78 -13.20
C THR A 679 32.45 -3.76 -12.58
N THR A 680 33.06 -2.93 -13.43
CA THR A 680 33.85 -1.76 -13.00
C THR A 680 33.02 -0.47 -12.98
N ILE A 681 31.74 -0.55 -13.33
CA ILE A 681 30.80 0.58 -13.35
C ILE A 681 30.60 1.06 -11.92
N LYS A 682 30.64 2.38 -11.74
CA LYS A 682 30.33 3.00 -10.46
C LYS A 682 28.93 3.60 -10.56
N SER A 683 28.05 3.19 -9.68
CA SER A 683 26.72 3.78 -9.50
C SER A 683 26.42 3.84 -8.00
N TYR A 684 25.32 4.47 -7.63
CA TYR A 684 24.87 4.50 -6.25
C TYR A 684 23.34 4.35 -6.19
N THR A 685 22.91 3.59 -5.23
CA THR A 685 21.52 3.59 -4.77
C THR A 685 21.41 4.50 -3.56
N VAL A 686 20.26 5.15 -3.43
CA VAL A 686 19.96 5.98 -2.27
C VAL A 686 19.24 5.10 -1.25
N ASN A 687 19.94 4.76 -0.19
CA ASN A 687 19.41 4.04 0.94
C ASN A 687 19.24 5.02 2.10
N LEU A 688 18.00 5.15 2.61
CA LEU A 688 17.69 6.07 3.71
C LEU A 688 17.84 5.40 5.10
N ASP A 689 18.30 4.16 5.13
CA ASP A 689 18.61 3.44 6.35
C ASP A 689 19.90 4.00 7.01
N GLY A 690 19.81 4.38 8.28
CA GLY A 690 20.97 4.83 9.04
C GLY A 690 21.88 3.67 9.44
N ASN A 691 21.30 2.59 9.97
CA ASN A 691 21.97 1.34 10.32
C ASN A 691 20.91 0.22 10.36
N PRO A 692 21.08 -0.86 9.58
CA PRO A 692 20.14 -1.97 9.55
C PRO A 692 20.10 -2.80 10.84
N ARG A 693 21.01 -2.54 11.79
CA ARG A 693 21.11 -3.23 13.08
C ARG A 693 20.87 -2.27 14.23
N GLN A 694 20.14 -2.71 15.26
CA GLN A 694 19.88 -1.89 16.44
C GLN A 694 21.10 -1.73 17.34
N LEU A 695 22.06 -2.64 17.30
CA LEU A 695 23.29 -2.61 18.11
C LEU A 695 23.00 -2.54 19.62
N GLY A 696 22.01 -3.30 20.08
CA GLY A 696 21.58 -3.33 21.48
C GLY A 696 20.81 -2.11 21.96
N ARG A 697 20.37 -1.21 21.07
CA ARG A 697 19.62 0.02 21.45
C ARG A 697 18.12 -0.17 21.65
N ASP A 698 17.57 -1.31 21.37
CA ASP A 698 16.14 -1.68 21.52
C ASP A 698 15.13 -0.66 20.95
N ILE A 699 15.42 -0.12 19.76
CA ILE A 699 14.54 0.87 19.10
C ILE A 699 13.25 0.20 18.65
N ALA A 700 13.36 -0.97 18.01
CA ALA A 700 12.25 -1.86 17.69
C ALA A 700 12.31 -3.08 18.61
N ALA A 701 11.95 -2.89 19.88
CA ALA A 701 12.09 -3.92 20.89
C ALA A 701 11.11 -5.07 20.66
N ALA A 702 11.52 -6.28 21.02
CA ALA A 702 10.70 -7.48 21.02
C ALA A 702 10.70 -8.16 22.39
N THR A 703 9.73 -9.04 22.59
CA THR A 703 9.60 -9.91 23.76
C THR A 703 9.05 -11.27 23.31
N THR A 704 8.90 -12.23 24.21
CA THR A 704 8.30 -13.53 23.88
C THR A 704 6.97 -13.74 24.60
N VAL A 705 6.14 -14.63 24.04
CA VAL A 705 4.90 -15.06 24.71
C VAL A 705 5.23 -15.58 26.11
N THR A 706 6.29 -16.39 26.23
CA THR A 706 6.72 -16.97 27.52
C THR A 706 7.12 -15.89 28.53
N ALA A 707 7.85 -14.84 28.09
CA ALA A 707 8.24 -13.74 28.98
C ALA A 707 7.04 -12.96 29.50
N LEU A 708 6.00 -12.81 28.69
CA LEU A 708 4.77 -12.11 29.08
C LEU A 708 3.83 -12.94 29.98
N THR A 709 3.91 -14.27 29.93
CA THR A 709 2.97 -15.18 30.62
C THR A 709 3.56 -15.94 31.81
N SER A 710 4.91 -15.98 31.97
CA SER A 710 5.56 -16.73 33.05
C SER A 710 6.01 -15.81 34.18
N ASP A 711 5.97 -16.35 35.42
CA ASP A 711 6.54 -15.70 36.61
C ASP A 711 8.08 -15.86 36.73
N LYS A 712 8.72 -16.52 35.77
CA LYS A 712 10.18 -16.76 35.79
C LYS A 712 10.92 -15.48 35.31
N GLU A 713 12.02 -15.18 36.01
CA GLU A 713 12.92 -14.09 35.64
C GLU A 713 13.42 -14.25 34.20
N GLY A 714 13.09 -13.29 33.34
CA GLY A 714 13.62 -13.20 31.96
C GLY A 714 14.93 -12.40 31.99
N HIS A 715 15.98 -12.89 31.36
CA HIS A 715 17.21 -12.12 31.17
C HIS A 715 16.94 -11.02 30.14
N GLY A 716 16.62 -9.82 30.60
CA GLY A 716 16.40 -8.64 29.75
C GLY A 716 17.59 -7.68 29.82
N GLY A 717 18.42 -7.68 28.81
CA GLY A 717 19.41 -6.63 28.60
C GLY A 717 18.78 -5.37 28.01
N GLY A 718 17.93 -4.68 28.73
CA GLY A 718 17.29 -3.43 28.26
C GLY A 718 17.97 -2.18 28.82
N HIS A 719 17.90 -1.08 28.07
CA HIS A 719 18.29 0.23 28.59
C HIS A 719 17.21 0.71 29.58
N HIS A 720 17.60 0.98 30.82
CA HIS A 720 16.70 1.36 31.88
C HIS A 720 16.78 2.84 32.21
N ARG A 721 15.72 3.43 32.72
CA ARG A 721 15.79 4.75 33.32
C ARG A 721 16.76 4.70 34.49
N PRO A 722 17.68 5.68 34.61
CA PRO A 722 18.50 5.81 35.82
C PRO A 722 17.62 5.91 37.07
N LYS A 723 18.02 5.22 38.15
CA LYS A 723 17.26 5.25 39.44
C LYS A 723 17.23 6.64 40.08
N GLU A 724 18.27 7.45 39.86
CA GLU A 724 18.37 8.83 40.33
C GLU A 724 18.49 9.76 39.12
N ILE A 725 17.48 10.59 38.91
CA ILE A 725 17.43 11.58 37.87
C ILE A 725 17.35 12.97 38.52
N VAL A 726 18.33 13.83 38.22
CA VAL A 726 18.23 15.25 38.56
C VAL A 726 17.42 15.94 37.46
N GLU A 727 16.21 16.36 37.78
CA GLU A 727 15.33 17.08 36.84
C GLU A 727 15.60 18.60 36.94
N PHE A 728 16.01 19.19 35.82
CA PHE A 728 16.19 20.63 35.68
C PHE A 728 14.93 21.35 35.18
N TYR A 729 13.93 20.60 34.72
CA TYR A 729 12.66 21.11 34.25
C TYR A 729 11.61 20.96 35.33
N PRO A 730 10.60 21.86 35.35
CA PRO A 730 9.42 21.64 36.19
C PRO A 730 8.80 20.29 35.86
N ASP A 731 8.27 19.59 36.85
CA ASP A 731 7.55 18.36 36.62
C ASP A 731 6.33 18.63 35.74
N ARG A 732 6.40 18.17 34.51
CA ARG A 732 5.35 18.26 33.49
C ARG A 732 4.62 16.94 33.32
N SER A 733 4.67 16.06 34.34
CA SER A 733 3.93 14.80 34.31
C SER A 733 2.41 15.02 34.40
N GLU A 734 1.67 14.04 33.93
CA GLU A 734 0.21 14.01 34.09
C GLU A 734 -0.19 14.05 35.56
N THR A 735 0.60 13.42 36.47
CA THR A 735 0.40 13.41 37.91
C THR A 735 0.51 14.81 38.56
N ALA A 736 1.35 15.68 38.01
CA ALA A 736 1.44 17.08 38.47
C ALA A 736 0.29 17.95 37.95
N GLY A 737 -0.57 17.45 37.09
CA GLY A 737 -1.68 18.18 36.48
C GLY A 737 -1.27 19.38 35.64
N TYR A 738 -0.05 19.33 35.08
CA TYR A 738 0.46 20.42 34.24
C TYR A 738 -0.34 20.58 32.95
N TYR A 739 -0.78 19.46 32.36
CA TYR A 739 -1.53 19.43 31.11
C TYR A 739 -3.02 19.33 31.40
N LYS A 740 -3.79 20.32 30.95
CA LYS A 740 -5.27 20.38 31.12
C LYS A 740 -5.91 21.17 29.99
N PRO A 741 -7.08 20.74 29.46
CA PRO A 741 -7.75 19.46 29.74
C PRO A 741 -7.15 18.30 28.96
N TYR A 742 -6.18 18.55 28.06
CA TYR A 742 -5.63 17.56 27.14
C TYR A 742 -4.14 17.33 27.35
N ARG A 743 -3.73 16.09 27.18
CA ARG A 743 -2.34 15.66 26.94
C ARG A 743 -2.36 14.70 25.75
N TRP A 744 -2.06 15.23 24.56
CA TRP A 744 -2.10 14.41 23.36
C TRP A 744 -0.93 13.44 23.28
N GLY A 745 -1.24 12.17 22.98
CA GLY A 745 -0.24 11.11 22.87
C GLY A 745 -0.63 10.01 21.88
N MET A 746 0.27 9.08 21.69
CA MET A 746 0.13 8.02 20.69
C MET A 746 0.70 6.70 21.22
N VAL A 747 0.06 5.60 20.90
CA VAL A 747 0.60 4.25 21.08
C VAL A 747 0.82 3.60 19.71
N ILE A 748 1.96 2.96 19.54
CA ILE A 748 2.32 2.23 18.31
C ILE A 748 2.62 0.78 18.67
N ASP A 749 1.79 -0.12 18.18
CA ASP A 749 1.94 -1.56 18.39
C ASP A 749 2.80 -2.17 17.26
N LEU A 750 4.06 -2.55 17.62
CA LEU A 750 4.99 -3.14 16.66
C LEU A 750 4.62 -4.58 16.27
N ASP A 751 3.83 -5.24 17.09
CA ASP A 751 3.34 -6.58 16.79
C ASP A 751 2.24 -6.55 15.71
N ARG A 752 1.48 -5.47 15.64
CA ARG A 752 0.48 -5.23 14.58
C ARG A 752 1.08 -4.55 13.34
N CYS A 753 2.18 -3.81 13.47
CA CYS A 753 2.79 -3.07 12.37
C CYS A 753 3.46 -4.02 11.35
N ASN A 754 3.06 -3.97 10.08
CA ASN A 754 3.64 -4.77 8.99
C ASN A 754 4.63 -4.00 8.10
N GLY A 755 4.98 -2.76 8.42
CA GLY A 755 5.97 -2.00 7.68
C GLY A 755 5.51 -1.43 6.32
N CYS A 756 4.23 -1.50 5.96
CA CYS A 756 3.72 -1.15 4.62
C CYS A 756 3.86 0.32 4.21
N SER A 757 4.32 1.20 5.09
CA SER A 757 4.56 2.64 4.86
C SER A 757 3.34 3.48 4.42
N ALA A 758 2.12 2.95 4.46
CA ALA A 758 0.91 3.72 4.16
C ALA A 758 0.78 4.97 5.04
N CYS A 759 1.17 4.89 6.32
CA CYS A 759 1.18 6.02 7.26
C CYS A 759 2.18 7.13 6.86
N VAL A 760 3.29 6.78 6.20
CA VAL A 760 4.28 7.73 5.67
C VAL A 760 3.66 8.54 4.55
N VAL A 761 3.07 7.88 3.55
CA VAL A 761 2.43 8.53 2.40
C VAL A 761 1.20 9.34 2.83
N ALA A 762 0.39 8.81 3.77
CA ALA A 762 -0.73 9.57 4.34
C ALA A 762 -0.27 10.87 5.02
N CYS A 763 0.90 10.83 5.70
CA CYS A 763 1.49 12.02 6.31
C CYS A 763 1.98 13.03 5.25
N TYR A 764 2.54 12.55 4.13
CA TYR A 764 2.92 13.41 3.01
C TYR A 764 1.72 14.16 2.45
N ALA A 765 0.64 13.44 2.17
CA ALA A 765 -0.59 14.00 1.64
C ALA A 765 -1.27 14.99 2.60
N GLU A 766 -1.31 14.66 3.89
CA GLU A 766 -1.95 15.48 4.92
C GLU A 766 -1.22 16.80 5.18
N ASN A 767 0.11 16.74 5.26
CA ASN A 767 0.93 17.82 5.79
C ASN A 767 1.72 18.57 4.70
N ASN A 768 1.37 18.44 3.43
CA ASN A 768 2.08 19.07 2.31
C ASN A 768 3.59 18.84 2.37
N ILE A 769 4.02 17.59 2.62
CA ILE A 769 5.45 17.28 2.72
C ILE A 769 6.03 17.22 1.30
N PRO A 770 7.06 18.00 1.02
CA PRO A 770 7.66 18.06 -0.32
C PRO A 770 8.54 16.84 -0.60
N VAL A 771 8.73 16.56 -1.88
CA VAL A 771 9.67 15.56 -2.41
C VAL A 771 10.95 16.27 -2.84
N VAL A 772 12.10 15.66 -2.59
CA VAL A 772 13.41 16.31 -2.83
C VAL A 772 14.15 15.73 -4.04
N GLY A 773 13.82 14.51 -4.47
CA GLY A 773 14.48 13.80 -5.57
C GLY A 773 15.74 13.02 -5.16
N LYS A 774 16.19 12.10 -6.04
CA LYS A 774 17.26 11.13 -5.79
C LYS A 774 18.54 11.77 -5.23
N GLU A 775 19.05 12.81 -5.89
CA GLU A 775 20.33 13.45 -5.55
C GLU A 775 20.32 14.12 -4.17
N ARG A 776 19.20 14.75 -3.82
CA ARG A 776 19.05 15.42 -2.52
C ARG A 776 18.77 14.42 -1.41
N ALA A 777 18.01 13.36 -1.70
CA ALA A 777 17.81 12.24 -0.78
C ALA A 777 19.14 11.53 -0.46
N ALA A 778 20.03 11.38 -1.44
CA ALA A 778 21.37 10.79 -1.28
C ALA A 778 22.26 11.53 -0.26
N VAL A 779 22.01 12.82 -0.04
CA VAL A 779 22.73 13.64 0.95
C VAL A 779 21.91 13.91 2.21
N GLY A 780 20.89 13.09 2.49
CA GLY A 780 20.08 13.11 3.71
C GLY A 780 19.17 14.33 3.84
N ARG A 781 18.63 14.84 2.71
CA ARG A 781 17.73 16.00 2.69
C ARG A 781 16.27 15.64 2.52
N GLU A 782 15.92 14.37 2.66
CA GLU A 782 14.54 13.90 2.65
C GLU A 782 13.70 14.57 3.75
N MET A 783 12.40 14.78 3.47
CA MET A 783 11.51 15.57 4.33
C MET A 783 10.48 14.74 5.09
N SER A 784 10.59 13.43 5.10
CA SER A 784 9.65 12.54 5.78
C SER A 784 9.52 12.85 7.27
N TRP A 785 8.29 13.15 7.75
CA TRP A 785 8.02 13.36 9.17
C TRP A 785 7.87 12.05 9.95
N ILE A 786 7.50 10.97 9.26
CA ILE A 786 7.46 9.61 9.78
C ILE A 786 8.46 8.80 8.97
N ARG A 787 9.45 8.23 9.62
CA ARG A 787 10.34 7.24 9.02
C ARG A 787 9.85 5.85 9.40
N MET A 788 9.73 4.97 8.43
CA MET A 788 9.55 3.55 8.67
C MET A 788 10.94 2.92 8.81
N GLU A 789 11.45 2.89 10.03
CA GLU A 789 12.74 2.25 10.32
C GLU A 789 12.58 0.73 10.21
N ARG A 790 13.60 0.08 9.65
CA ARG A 790 13.67 -1.36 9.52
C ARG A 790 14.96 -1.85 10.15
N TYR A 791 14.85 -2.83 11.04
CA TYR A 791 15.98 -3.46 11.71
C TYR A 791 15.99 -4.96 11.41
N LEU A 792 17.19 -5.50 11.21
CA LEU A 792 17.46 -6.92 11.02
C LEU A 792 18.15 -7.45 12.29
N GLU A 793 17.50 -8.38 12.97
CA GLU A 793 18.03 -9.05 14.16
C GLU A 793 18.23 -10.54 13.85
N GLY A 794 19.10 -11.22 14.62
CA GLY A 794 19.45 -12.62 14.33
C GLY A 794 20.56 -12.73 13.27
N TYR A 795 20.82 -13.96 12.83
CA TYR A 795 21.91 -14.28 11.92
C TYR A 795 21.48 -15.32 10.87
N GLN A 796 21.91 -15.14 9.63
CA GLN A 796 21.60 -16.05 8.50
C GLN A 796 20.09 -16.30 8.34
N ASP A 797 19.69 -17.58 8.24
CA ASP A 797 18.31 -17.99 7.99
C ASP A 797 17.35 -17.73 9.19
N GLU A 798 17.91 -17.35 10.35
CA GLU A 798 17.13 -16.92 11.53
C GLU A 798 16.98 -15.40 11.63
N THR A 799 17.26 -14.68 10.55
CA THR A 799 17.14 -13.22 10.52
C THR A 799 15.66 -12.79 10.61
N GLU A 800 15.37 -12.04 11.66
CA GLU A 800 14.07 -11.39 11.91
C GLU A 800 14.09 -9.94 11.42
N THR A 801 13.06 -9.55 10.69
CA THR A 801 12.85 -8.15 10.30
C THR A 801 11.87 -7.47 11.27
N ARG A 802 12.26 -6.32 11.83
CA ARG A 802 11.45 -5.50 12.72
C ARG A 802 11.23 -4.13 12.13
N PHE A 803 9.99 -3.64 12.22
CA PHE A 803 9.59 -2.33 11.74
C PHE A 803 9.25 -1.40 12.90
N ALA A 804 9.67 -0.14 12.82
CA ALA A 804 9.34 0.88 13.80
C ALA A 804 9.04 2.22 13.12
N PRO A 805 7.77 2.68 13.10
CA PRO A 805 7.44 4.04 12.67
C PRO A 805 8.00 5.05 13.68
N ILE A 806 8.96 5.86 13.25
CA ILE A 806 9.60 6.88 14.11
C ILE A 806 9.21 8.28 13.65
N MET A 807 8.62 9.05 14.55
CA MET A 807 8.24 10.46 14.34
C MET A 807 8.64 11.31 15.56
N CYS A 808 8.30 12.61 15.53
CA CYS A 808 8.46 13.46 16.71
C CYS A 808 7.69 12.86 17.89
N GLN A 809 8.39 12.60 18.99
CA GLN A 809 7.85 11.94 20.17
C GLN A 809 7.11 12.89 21.12
N GLN A 810 7.00 14.20 20.80
CA GLN A 810 6.32 15.20 21.62
C GLN A 810 6.77 15.16 23.10
N CYS A 811 8.08 15.07 23.30
CA CYS A 811 8.73 14.84 24.62
C CYS A 811 8.39 15.94 25.62
N SER A 812 8.05 15.58 26.87
CA SER A 812 7.85 16.57 27.94
C SER A 812 9.17 17.29 28.33
N ASN A 813 10.29 16.55 28.30
CA ASN A 813 11.64 17.07 28.47
C ASN A 813 12.32 17.20 27.11
N ALA A 814 11.79 18.10 26.26
CA ALA A 814 12.22 18.19 24.87
C ALA A 814 13.59 18.89 24.74
N GLY A 815 14.66 18.12 24.52
CA GLY A 815 16.01 18.66 24.31
C GLY A 815 16.16 19.62 23.12
N CYS A 816 15.18 19.63 22.21
CA CYS A 816 15.16 20.57 21.09
C CYS A 816 14.70 22.00 21.47
N GLU A 817 14.09 22.20 22.63
CA GLU A 817 13.58 23.51 23.07
C GLU A 817 14.68 24.43 23.62
N PRO A 818 15.51 24.00 24.59
CA PRO A 818 16.50 24.88 25.20
C PRO A 818 17.60 25.32 24.24
N VAL A 819 17.80 24.58 23.13
CA VAL A 819 18.83 24.90 22.14
C VAL A 819 18.34 25.79 21.02
N CYS A 820 17.05 26.16 21.00
CA CYS A 820 16.52 27.08 20.00
C CYS A 820 16.77 28.54 20.39
N PRO A 821 17.62 29.28 19.64
CA PRO A 821 18.02 30.65 20.05
C PRO A 821 16.88 31.65 19.97
N VAL A 822 15.81 31.34 19.24
CA VAL A 822 14.66 32.22 19.00
C VAL A 822 13.36 31.70 19.61
N TYR A 823 13.42 30.61 20.39
CA TYR A 823 12.25 30.00 21.01
C TYR A 823 11.13 29.68 19.98
N ALA A 824 11.55 29.18 18.79
CA ALA A 824 10.62 28.79 17.73
C ALA A 824 9.98 27.42 17.99
N THR A 825 10.56 26.64 18.90
CA THR A 825 10.00 25.37 19.36
C THR A 825 9.77 25.43 20.87
N TYR A 826 8.58 25.04 21.30
CA TYR A 826 8.16 25.12 22.72
C TYR A 826 6.96 24.20 22.96
N HIS A 827 6.68 23.89 24.21
CA HIS A 827 5.46 23.17 24.60
C HIS A 827 4.25 24.10 24.69
N ASN A 828 3.14 23.66 24.11
CA ASN A 828 1.85 24.25 24.39
C ASN A 828 1.21 23.61 25.65
N PRO A 829 0.11 24.18 26.18
CA PRO A 829 -0.56 23.64 27.37
C PRO A 829 -1.15 22.23 27.21
N GLU A 830 -1.26 21.72 25.98
CA GLU A 830 -1.79 20.40 25.66
C GLU A 830 -0.67 19.36 25.45
N GLY A 831 0.56 19.72 25.74
CA GLY A 831 1.72 18.84 25.66
C GLY A 831 2.31 18.66 24.26
N LEU A 832 1.88 19.44 23.27
CA LEU A 832 2.49 19.41 21.96
C LEU A 832 3.77 20.24 21.94
N ASN A 833 4.85 19.65 21.47
CA ASN A 833 6.04 20.38 21.10
C ASN A 833 5.77 21.12 19.78
N ALA A 834 5.31 22.35 19.88
CA ALA A 834 4.94 23.18 18.74
C ALA A 834 6.16 23.68 17.97
N MET A 835 5.95 24.06 16.71
CA MET A 835 6.95 24.71 15.87
C MET A 835 6.35 25.97 15.25
N ILE A 836 6.91 27.14 15.58
CA ILE A 836 6.51 28.41 14.99
C ILE A 836 7.41 28.70 13.80
N TYR A 837 6.93 28.42 12.60
CA TYR A 837 7.72 28.51 11.37
C TYR A 837 8.26 29.91 11.11
N ASN A 838 7.45 30.95 11.31
CA ASN A 838 7.85 32.36 11.10
C ASN A 838 8.93 32.85 12.07
N ARG A 839 9.12 32.17 13.21
CA ARG A 839 10.13 32.52 14.20
C ARG A 839 11.45 31.76 13.97
N CYS A 840 11.39 30.64 13.20
CA CYS A 840 12.57 29.82 12.96
C CYS A 840 13.58 30.51 12.06
N VAL A 841 14.82 30.58 12.51
CA VAL A 841 15.96 31.16 11.74
C VAL A 841 16.90 30.09 11.18
N GLY A 842 16.51 28.80 11.24
CA GLY A 842 17.27 27.74 10.61
C GLY A 842 18.59 27.33 11.22
N THR A 843 18.84 27.59 12.49
CA THR A 843 20.08 27.22 13.20
C THR A 843 20.32 25.71 13.19
N ARG A 844 19.25 24.88 13.13
CA ARG A 844 19.26 23.40 13.06
C ARG A 844 19.78 22.68 14.32
N TYR A 845 20.17 23.39 15.36
CA TYR A 845 20.65 22.77 16.60
C TYR A 845 19.58 21.87 17.24
N CYS A 846 18.30 22.22 17.10
CA CYS A 846 17.19 21.38 17.53
C CYS A 846 17.13 20.02 16.83
N SER A 847 17.62 19.89 15.58
CA SER A 847 17.76 18.63 14.87
C SER A 847 18.91 17.79 15.44
N ASN A 848 20.05 18.43 15.71
CA ASN A 848 21.20 17.74 16.29
C ASN A 848 20.89 17.20 17.69
N ASN A 849 20.15 17.98 18.49
CA ASN A 849 19.80 17.64 19.87
C ASN A 849 18.58 16.71 19.99
N CYS A 850 17.88 16.42 18.90
CA CYS A 850 16.81 15.43 18.88
C CYS A 850 17.40 14.03 18.83
N ILE A 851 17.23 13.23 19.89
CA ILE A 851 17.75 11.85 19.95
C ILE A 851 17.04 10.94 18.93
N TYR A 852 15.78 11.20 18.60
CA TYR A 852 14.98 10.46 17.61
C TYR A 852 15.22 10.90 16.16
N LYS A 853 16.01 11.96 15.94
CA LYS A 853 16.29 12.55 14.61
C LYS A 853 15.03 12.86 13.80
N ALA A 854 13.97 13.29 14.48
CA ALA A 854 12.61 13.47 13.91
C ALA A 854 12.35 14.91 13.41
N ARG A 855 13.37 15.70 13.18
CA ARG A 855 13.25 17.10 12.73
C ARG A 855 13.90 17.26 11.37
N ARG A 856 13.16 17.84 10.40
CA ARG A 856 13.56 18.02 9.01
C ARG A 856 13.77 19.49 8.69
N TYR A 857 14.74 19.78 7.86
CA TYR A 857 15.10 21.16 7.48
C TYR A 857 14.77 21.42 6.01
N ASN A 858 14.08 22.52 5.73
CA ASN A 858 13.78 22.95 4.38
C ASN A 858 15.03 23.62 3.76
N TRP A 859 15.72 22.88 2.90
CA TRP A 859 16.93 23.34 2.21
C TRP A 859 16.62 24.20 1.00
N PHE A 860 15.38 24.09 0.47
CA PHE A 860 14.95 24.72 -0.78
C PHE A 860 13.54 25.29 -0.62
N ASN A 861 13.14 26.20 -1.52
CA ASN A 861 11.74 26.41 -1.83
C ASN A 861 11.32 25.30 -2.80
N TYR A 862 10.31 24.55 -2.44
CA TYR A 862 9.83 23.44 -3.27
C TYR A 862 8.82 23.97 -4.27
N GLU A 863 8.98 23.54 -5.51
CA GLU A 863 8.06 23.84 -6.60
C GLU A 863 7.06 22.69 -6.73
N PHE A 864 5.81 23.05 -6.89
CA PHE A 864 4.73 22.13 -7.21
C PHE A 864 4.22 22.52 -8.58
N PRO A 865 4.69 21.86 -9.67
CA PRO A 865 4.27 22.23 -11.03
C PRO A 865 2.76 22.06 -11.18
N ALA A 866 2.11 23.02 -11.82
CA ALA A 866 0.67 22.95 -12.08
C ALA A 866 0.34 21.75 -12.97
N PRO A 867 -0.75 20.99 -12.69
CA PRO A 867 -1.76 21.22 -11.64
C PRO A 867 -1.45 20.51 -10.30
N LEU A 868 -0.24 19.97 -10.08
CA LEU A 868 0.12 19.24 -8.86
C LEU A 868 0.00 20.10 -7.58
N ASP A 869 0.10 21.41 -7.71
CA ASP A 869 -0.16 22.38 -6.63
C ASP A 869 -1.61 22.32 -6.11
N GLN A 870 -2.55 21.87 -6.93
CA GLN A 870 -3.97 21.78 -6.55
C GLN A 870 -4.27 20.67 -5.53
N GLN A 871 -3.39 19.66 -5.41
CA GLN A 871 -3.53 18.61 -4.39
C GLN A 871 -3.18 19.10 -2.98
N LEU A 872 -2.51 20.25 -2.84
CA LEU A 872 -2.05 20.74 -1.54
C LEU A 872 -3.22 20.97 -0.59
N ASN A 873 -3.10 20.43 0.62
CA ASN A 873 -4.07 20.62 1.70
C ASN A 873 -4.07 22.10 2.12
N SER A 874 -5.18 22.81 1.85
CA SER A 874 -5.33 24.23 2.18
C SER A 874 -5.37 24.52 3.68
N GLY A 875 -5.65 23.51 4.51
CA GLY A 875 -5.59 23.62 5.97
C GLY A 875 -4.17 23.69 6.54
N ILE A 876 -3.15 23.46 5.72
CA ILE A 876 -1.73 23.42 6.11
C ILE A 876 -0.91 24.33 5.19
N THR A 877 -0.12 25.23 5.76
CA THR A 877 0.81 26.04 4.99
C THR A 877 1.96 25.20 4.44
N THR A 878 2.41 25.49 3.21
CA THR A 878 3.71 25.06 2.72
C THR A 878 4.81 25.85 3.42
N ARG A 879 5.90 25.20 3.78
CA ARG A 879 7.02 25.85 4.50
C ARG A 879 8.09 26.29 3.51
N ALA A 880 8.62 27.48 3.73
CA ALA A 880 9.70 28.02 2.92
C ALA A 880 11.07 27.47 3.31
N VAL A 881 12.08 27.75 2.47
CA VAL A 881 13.48 27.47 2.78
C VAL A 881 13.89 28.13 4.12
N GLY A 882 14.73 27.43 4.88
CA GLY A 882 15.32 27.97 6.10
C GLY A 882 14.58 27.65 7.39
N VAL A 883 13.48 26.89 7.36
CA VAL A 883 12.73 26.49 8.55
C VAL A 883 12.79 25.00 8.81
N MET A 884 12.63 24.62 10.09
CA MET A 884 12.52 23.22 10.51
C MET A 884 11.08 22.75 10.48
N GLU A 885 10.89 21.49 10.11
CA GLU A 885 9.59 20.80 10.17
C GLU A 885 9.65 19.54 11.02
N LYS A 886 8.52 19.07 11.46
CA LYS A 886 8.37 17.81 12.21
C LYS A 886 6.91 17.42 12.35
N CYS A 887 6.64 16.18 12.74
CA CYS A 887 5.30 15.75 13.12
C CYS A 887 4.72 16.64 14.23
N ASN A 888 3.49 17.10 14.04
CA ASN A 888 2.72 17.94 14.96
C ASN A 888 1.43 17.27 15.43
N PHE A 889 1.29 15.95 15.25
CA PHE A 889 0.07 15.18 15.53
C PHE A 889 -1.17 15.69 14.79
N CYS A 890 -0.99 16.14 13.53
CA CYS A 890 -2.09 16.70 12.72
C CYS A 890 -2.84 17.80 13.47
N VAL A 891 -2.12 18.82 13.97
CA VAL A 891 -2.65 19.88 14.85
C VAL A 891 -3.88 20.59 14.29
N HIS A 892 -4.04 20.65 12.97
CA HIS A 892 -5.23 21.20 12.31
C HIS A 892 -6.47 20.35 12.60
N ARG A 893 -6.37 19.00 12.54
CA ARG A 893 -7.46 18.10 12.93
C ARG A 893 -7.83 18.23 14.41
N LEU A 894 -6.83 18.38 15.28
CA LEU A 894 -7.04 18.68 16.70
C LEU A 894 -7.79 19.99 16.88
N THR A 895 -7.44 21.02 16.12
CA THR A 895 -8.06 22.33 16.20
C THR A 895 -9.51 22.29 15.71
N GLU A 896 -9.78 21.61 14.60
CA GLU A 896 -11.14 21.40 14.08
C GLU A 896 -12.03 20.67 15.11
N ALA A 897 -11.56 19.56 15.68
CA ALA A 897 -12.30 18.82 16.70
C ALA A 897 -12.56 19.63 17.98
N LYS A 898 -11.58 20.43 18.42
CA LYS A 898 -11.76 21.31 19.57
C LYS A 898 -12.79 22.41 19.31
N TYR A 899 -12.84 22.95 18.10
CA TYR A 899 -13.88 23.92 17.74
C TYR A 899 -15.26 23.28 17.73
N ALA A 900 -15.39 22.10 17.10
CA ALA A 900 -16.65 21.35 17.08
C ALA A 900 -17.12 20.97 18.50
N ALA A 901 -16.23 20.48 19.34
CA ALA A 901 -16.54 20.12 20.73
C ALA A 901 -16.96 21.37 21.56
N ARG A 902 -16.23 22.48 21.40
CA ARG A 902 -16.57 23.76 22.09
C ARG A 902 -17.93 24.29 21.67
N ASP A 903 -18.29 24.18 20.39
CA ASP A 903 -19.60 24.61 19.89
C ASP A 903 -20.76 23.76 20.49
N LEU A 904 -20.45 22.53 20.89
CA LEU A 904 -21.33 21.64 21.66
C LEU A 904 -21.24 21.83 23.18
N GLY A 905 -20.40 22.78 23.68
CA GLY A 905 -20.23 23.07 25.09
C GLY A 905 -19.52 21.96 25.89
N ARG A 906 -18.69 21.15 25.28
CA ARG A 906 -17.98 20.04 25.91
C ARG A 906 -16.51 19.94 25.45
N ASP A 907 -15.75 19.06 26.09
CA ASP A 907 -14.41 18.68 25.65
C ASP A 907 -14.47 17.65 24.51
N VAL A 908 -13.33 17.51 23.81
CA VAL A 908 -13.14 16.48 22.77
C VAL A 908 -13.17 15.10 23.41
N GLN A 909 -13.96 14.18 22.87
CA GLN A 909 -14.10 12.81 23.33
C GLN A 909 -13.09 11.89 22.65
N ASP A 910 -12.82 10.72 23.25
CA ASP A 910 -11.95 9.70 22.69
C ASP A 910 -12.49 9.23 21.33
N GLY A 911 -11.59 9.12 20.34
CA GLY A 911 -11.92 8.74 18.96
C GLY A 911 -12.43 9.88 18.05
N GLU A 912 -12.74 11.08 18.57
CA GLU A 912 -13.13 12.21 17.69
C GLU A 912 -11.98 12.80 16.90
N VAL A 913 -10.75 12.60 17.35
CA VAL A 913 -9.55 12.98 16.60
C VAL A 913 -8.81 11.75 16.15
N VAL A 914 -8.68 11.61 14.84
CA VAL A 914 -7.91 10.55 14.21
C VAL A 914 -6.83 11.19 13.35
N THR A 915 -5.56 10.90 13.66
CA THR A 915 -4.43 11.38 12.84
C THR A 915 -4.41 10.67 11.49
N ALA A 916 -3.87 11.31 10.46
CA ALA A 916 -3.82 10.73 9.11
C ALA A 916 -3.09 9.37 9.07
N CYS A 917 -2.02 9.22 9.85
CA CYS A 917 -1.28 7.96 9.96
C CYS A 917 -2.10 6.84 10.66
N GLN A 918 -2.91 7.19 11.66
CA GLN A 918 -3.81 6.24 12.32
C GLN A 918 -4.94 5.82 11.38
N GLN A 919 -5.57 6.77 10.70
CA GLN A 919 -6.72 6.52 9.84
C GLN A 919 -6.40 5.57 8.69
N THR A 920 -5.23 5.75 8.05
CA THR A 920 -4.83 4.89 6.94
C THR A 920 -4.36 3.50 7.37
N CYS A 921 -4.05 3.30 8.67
CA CYS A 921 -3.45 2.06 9.16
C CYS A 921 -4.47 0.90 9.17
N ALA A 922 -4.41 0.04 8.16
CA ALA A 922 -5.28 -1.14 8.06
C ALA A 922 -5.15 -2.07 9.28
N ASN A 923 -3.94 -2.24 9.79
CA ASN A 923 -3.63 -3.14 10.90
C ASN A 923 -4.00 -2.58 12.28
N LYS A 924 -4.47 -1.32 12.35
CA LYS A 924 -4.78 -0.64 13.62
C LYS A 924 -3.60 -0.62 14.59
N ALA A 925 -2.38 -0.50 14.06
CA ALA A 925 -1.15 -0.47 14.85
C ALA A 925 -0.93 0.88 15.56
N ILE A 926 -1.59 1.95 15.14
CA ILE A 926 -1.45 3.30 15.67
C ILE A 926 -2.75 3.69 16.39
N THR A 927 -2.64 4.11 17.65
CA THR A 927 -3.75 4.66 18.45
C THR A 927 -3.33 6.02 18.97
N PHE A 928 -4.15 7.04 18.72
CA PHE A 928 -3.95 8.43 19.16
C PHE A 928 -5.10 8.87 20.06
N GLY A 929 -4.82 9.72 21.05
CA GLY A 929 -5.86 10.24 21.94
C GLY A 929 -5.31 11.12 23.07
N ASN A 930 -6.15 11.35 24.07
CA ASN A 930 -5.85 12.18 25.23
C ASN A 930 -5.31 11.34 26.40
N LEU A 931 -4.01 11.41 26.67
CA LEU A 931 -3.36 10.74 27.82
C LEU A 931 -3.79 11.32 29.17
N ALA A 932 -4.38 12.53 29.22
CA ALA A 932 -4.93 13.10 30.46
C ALA A 932 -6.29 12.49 30.84
N ASP A 933 -6.92 11.76 29.94
CA ASP A 933 -8.15 11.01 30.18
C ASP A 933 -7.79 9.54 30.45
N PRO A 934 -7.92 9.04 31.69
CA PRO A 934 -7.58 7.64 32.05
C PRO A 934 -8.43 6.59 31.32
N GLU A 935 -9.66 6.98 30.91
CA GLU A 935 -10.61 6.08 30.22
C GLU A 935 -10.36 6.03 28.71
N SER A 936 -9.56 6.93 28.17
CA SER A 936 -9.24 6.93 26.76
C SER A 936 -8.47 5.67 26.35
N LYS A 937 -8.71 5.19 25.14
CA LYS A 937 -8.05 4.00 24.60
C LYS A 937 -6.51 4.15 24.59
N VAL A 938 -6.01 5.34 24.28
CA VAL A 938 -4.56 5.60 24.28
C VAL A 938 -3.96 5.47 25.67
N SER A 939 -4.64 5.98 26.71
CA SER A 939 -4.18 5.88 28.10
C SER A 939 -4.16 4.44 28.59
N GLN A 940 -5.21 3.68 28.30
CA GLN A 940 -5.28 2.27 28.66
C GLN A 940 -4.15 1.45 28.00
N LEU A 941 -3.86 1.70 26.73
CA LEU A 941 -2.78 1.02 26.03
C LEU A 941 -1.37 1.50 26.45
N ALA A 942 -1.22 2.75 26.83
CA ALA A 942 0.06 3.32 27.28
C ALA A 942 0.39 3.00 28.76
N LYS A 943 -0.59 2.49 29.53
CA LYS A 943 -0.45 2.24 30.97
C LYS A 943 0.60 1.15 31.21
N ARG A 944 1.69 1.52 31.88
CA ARG A 944 2.74 0.61 32.29
C ARG A 944 2.45 0.02 33.67
N ASN A 945 2.87 -1.22 33.89
CA ASN A 945 2.76 -1.85 35.19
C ASN A 945 3.81 -1.26 36.15
N PRO A 946 3.44 -0.56 37.25
CA PRO A 946 4.39 0.03 38.19
C PRO A 946 5.32 -0.99 38.85
N GLU A 947 4.87 -2.21 39.08
CA GLU A 947 5.67 -3.28 39.69
C GLU A 947 6.79 -3.76 38.76
N LEU A 948 6.52 -3.80 37.44
CA LEU A 948 7.50 -4.15 36.43
C LEU A 948 8.50 -3.02 36.18
N LEU A 949 8.06 -1.76 36.31
CA LEU A 949 8.94 -0.60 36.20
C LEU A 949 9.94 -0.45 37.34
N ALA A 950 9.59 -0.95 38.53
CA ALA A 950 10.44 -0.88 39.72
C ALA A 950 11.60 -1.89 39.66
N ASP A 951 11.52 -2.91 38.83
CA ASP A 951 12.48 -3.98 38.69
C ASP A 951 13.01 -4.06 37.24
N PRO A 952 14.24 -3.62 36.99
CA PRO A 952 14.84 -3.66 35.65
C PRO A 952 14.83 -5.05 34.99
N ASP A 953 14.96 -6.12 35.77
CA ASP A 953 15.00 -7.48 35.26
C ASP A 953 13.61 -7.98 34.82
N LYS A 954 12.55 -7.25 35.18
CA LYS A 954 11.16 -7.56 34.83
C LYS A 954 10.57 -6.64 33.75
N GLU A 955 11.28 -5.61 33.34
CA GLU A 955 10.74 -4.63 32.36
C GLU A 955 10.34 -5.26 31.02
N ASN A 956 10.98 -6.36 30.59
CA ASN A 956 10.62 -7.10 29.38
C ASN A 956 9.28 -7.86 29.47
N ARG A 957 8.71 -7.98 30.65
CA ARG A 957 7.37 -8.55 30.87
C ARG A 957 6.24 -7.56 30.56
N ASP A 958 6.59 -6.29 30.35
CA ASP A 958 5.66 -5.27 29.90
C ASP A 958 5.78 -5.06 28.38
N ARG A 959 4.67 -5.05 27.66
CA ARG A 959 4.68 -4.74 26.23
C ARG A 959 5.03 -3.27 25.96
N GLN A 960 4.68 -2.40 26.90
CA GLN A 960 4.89 -0.97 26.79
C GLN A 960 6.35 -0.60 27.04
N TYR A 961 6.92 0.21 26.16
CA TYR A 961 8.25 0.76 26.33
C TYR A 961 8.41 2.14 25.67
N GLU A 962 9.43 2.84 26.09
CA GLU A 962 9.88 4.10 25.50
C GLU A 962 11.20 3.85 24.77
N ILE A 963 11.42 4.53 23.67
CA ILE A 963 12.72 4.50 22.99
C ILE A 963 13.69 5.41 23.74
N PHE A 964 14.89 4.93 24.11
CA PHE A 964 15.94 5.63 24.87
C PHE A 964 15.47 6.15 26.23
N PRO A 965 14.91 5.30 27.11
CA PRO A 965 14.42 5.73 28.41
C PRO A 965 15.50 6.35 29.30
N GLU A 966 16.76 5.95 29.13
CA GLU A 966 17.94 6.44 29.84
C GLU A 966 18.20 7.93 29.61
N MET A 967 17.70 8.50 28.48
CA MET A 967 17.86 9.92 28.16
C MET A 967 16.84 10.83 28.85
N ASN A 968 15.83 10.27 29.52
CA ASN A 968 14.78 10.99 30.26
C ASN A 968 14.06 12.09 29.47
N TYR A 969 13.78 11.85 28.16
CA TYR A 969 13.04 12.80 27.33
C TYR A 969 11.53 12.80 27.59
N LYS A 970 11.01 11.81 28.30
CA LYS A 970 9.59 11.62 28.62
C LYS A 970 8.69 11.78 27.38
N PRO A 971 8.78 10.85 26.42
CA PRO A 971 7.99 10.94 25.18
C PRO A 971 6.49 10.78 25.45
N ALA A 972 5.66 11.39 24.59
CA ALA A 972 4.21 11.15 24.53
C ALA A 972 3.83 10.04 23.53
N VAL A 973 4.81 9.36 22.94
CA VAL A 973 4.63 8.17 22.12
C VAL A 973 5.14 6.97 22.89
N THR A 974 4.24 6.01 23.12
CA THR A 974 4.56 4.72 23.74
C THR A 974 4.58 3.66 22.65
N TYR A 975 5.54 2.77 22.69
CA TYR A 975 5.58 1.61 21.79
C TYR A 975 5.18 0.34 22.53
N LEU A 976 4.51 -0.57 21.81
CA LEU A 976 4.27 -1.93 22.28
C LEU A 976 5.23 -2.87 21.57
N ARG A 977 5.99 -3.66 22.35
CA ARG A 977 6.98 -4.61 21.86
C ARG A 977 6.37 -5.59 20.84
N LYS A 978 7.13 -5.96 19.81
CA LYS A 978 6.81 -7.13 19.00
C LYS A 978 6.87 -8.38 19.89
N VAL A 979 5.95 -9.30 19.70
CA VAL A 979 5.90 -10.55 20.47
C VAL A 979 6.30 -11.71 19.58
N ASN A 980 7.27 -12.49 20.01
CA ASN A 980 7.78 -13.64 19.30
C ASN A 980 7.45 -14.94 20.03
N HIS A 981 7.39 -16.07 19.31
CA HIS A 981 7.26 -17.39 19.94
C HIS A 981 8.57 -17.87 20.56
N LYS A 982 9.70 -17.48 19.97
CA LYS A 982 11.05 -17.82 20.44
C LYS A 982 11.89 -16.54 20.56
N GLU A 983 12.87 -16.59 21.43
CA GLU A 983 13.87 -15.53 21.54
C GLU A 983 14.79 -15.57 20.30
N VAL A 984 14.94 -14.43 19.63
CA VAL A 984 15.89 -14.28 18.53
C VAL A 984 17.20 -13.76 19.13
N ALA A 985 18.23 -14.59 19.10
CA ALA A 985 19.55 -14.23 19.63
C ALA A 985 20.10 -13.01 18.87
N GLY A 986 20.39 -11.93 19.58
CA GLY A 986 21.07 -10.77 19.02
C GLY A 986 22.50 -11.16 18.59
N LEU A 987 23.02 -10.56 17.51
CA LEU A 987 24.38 -10.80 16.99
C LEU A 987 25.50 -10.58 18.02
N TYR A 988 25.23 -9.85 19.09
CA TYR A 988 26.19 -9.47 20.13
C TYR A 988 26.00 -10.21 21.47
N GLY A 989 24.99 -11.11 21.57
CA GLY A 989 24.67 -11.80 22.81
C GLY A 989 25.69 -12.88 23.22
N ASN A 990 26.54 -13.36 22.31
CA ASN A 990 27.49 -14.45 22.57
C ASN A 990 28.96 -14.06 22.54
N GLU A 991 29.35 -12.84 22.15
CA GLU A 991 30.79 -12.44 22.11
C GLU A 991 31.25 -11.63 23.33
N HIS A 992 30.36 -11.19 24.21
CA HIS A 992 30.76 -10.44 25.42
C HIS A 992 30.77 -11.25 26.72
N GLY A 993 30.63 -12.59 26.64
CA GLY A 993 30.74 -13.50 27.78
C GLY A 993 32.16 -13.78 28.24
N SER A 994 33.21 -13.22 27.62
CA SER A 994 34.58 -13.47 28.04
C SER A 994 35.51 -12.30 27.68
N ALA A 995 35.26 -11.13 28.24
CA ALA A 995 36.25 -10.05 28.29
C ALA A 995 35.97 -9.15 29.50
N HIS A 996 36.34 -9.59 30.65
CA HIS A 996 36.80 -8.81 31.78
C HIS A 996 38.06 -9.44 32.30
#